data_30e530d66ea340e47fbe0db07b6afa2e
#
_entry.id   30e530d66ea340e47fbe0db07b6afa2e
#
_cell.length_a   1.000
_cell.length_b   1.000
_cell.length_c   1.000
_cell.angle_alpha   90.00
_cell.angle_beta   90.00
_cell.angle_gamma   90.00
#
_symmetry.space_group_name_H-M   'P 1'
#
loop_
_entity.id
_entity.type
_entity.pdbx_description
1 polymer ?
#
loop_
_entity_poly.entity_id
_entity_poly.type
_entity_poly.pdbx_seq_one_letter_code
_entity_poly.pdbx_strand_id
1 'polypeptide(L)'
;MAVREPGAWKLDGLEPCSASTIALCLAEATIGPTAHTWTPPAWLLPHQRPAAQRIAGTLPIFGGALLADAVGLGKTYVALAVGTRYARVVAVVPAALRAQWRRTAERLGLQIDVVSHEGLSRGRDIPGADLVIVDEAHHFRNRGTQRYDRLARGAASAHVLLVTATPVVNRGADLVAILRLFLPDHGLAAVGVRSLEQTVASRDYIILAEGAAVLTVARTSGSLPFAGQRPPRPVDLDLGRPPPLGARQLVSLLARIDRLRFTGFSGPGAVSLLRAHLLHRLASSVEALRLTLRRHLAYADRAVTAAQSGMQLSRSTSRRLFGAGDDLQLVIPFVAPAAIDHDLETALVAERARLLDLLQFLPKRGHRNPKAVRLAQVIHSRSQLRVIVFTAAVSTAIDLAFRWGWRRTAVVGAGRARIASGPISVDDALDRFAPNARHSRHPSRAGDVMTLIATDLVSEGLDLQDAVVVVHYDLPWTPVRLAQRVGRVARLGSTHRNAHVFWFRPPAPLEQRLHMERRIAMKAVTQMEILVPETSRVGTARKLNTLLELREHLSLMCAEHARSDGSGGPRSDDAVRIAVVCGPPMLAAAVRWTWNGHSVPQLVVLAGRPPRAVHDVRSIFRIIRRLFANSASRRAPPATLMRALWHTCRDRLTEWGQGPTDSATRRLQRRVLARGLAASRQHNLQLLTPLDDVLDHLGSGQPTGMERELDRILDAKPSPGSLAAWCGRCRPRVGPADVQFDGILVGDGTIGELPGEAFENLHSAQHSIH
;
A
#
# COMPACT_ATOMS: atom_id res chain seq x y z
N MET A 1 26.53 18.59 17.09
CA MET A 1 27.05 19.63 16.19
C MET A 1 26.19 20.87 16.36
N ALA A 2 26.75 21.96 16.86
CA ALA A 2 26.06 23.23 16.95
C ALA A 2 25.85 23.73 15.52
N VAL A 3 24.61 23.86 15.10
CA VAL A 3 24.24 24.58 13.89
C VAL A 3 24.75 26.02 14.12
N ARG A 4 25.82 26.41 13.44
CA ARG A 4 26.23 27.82 13.43
C ARG A 4 25.01 28.60 13.00
N GLU A 5 24.51 29.50 13.87
CA GLU A 5 23.65 30.58 13.41
C GLU A 5 24.35 31.23 12.23
N PRO A 6 23.76 31.27 11.04
CA PRO A 6 24.30 32.10 9.99
C PRO A 6 24.21 33.49 10.54
N GLY A 7 25.37 34.08 10.85
CA GLY A 7 25.45 35.48 11.24
C GLY A 7 24.64 36.29 10.27
N ALA A 8 23.63 36.97 10.77
CA ALA A 8 22.64 37.78 10.09
C ALA A 8 22.57 37.45 8.60
N TRP A 9 21.48 36.88 8.11
CA TRP A 9 21.19 36.81 6.68
C TRP A 9 21.54 38.16 6.10
N LYS A 10 22.78 38.33 5.69
CA LYS A 10 23.17 39.51 4.93
C LYS A 10 22.42 39.35 3.64
N LEU A 11 21.48 40.22 3.37
CA LEU A 11 20.80 40.38 2.07
C LEU A 11 21.82 40.52 0.94
N ASP A 12 23.08 40.73 1.27
CA ASP A 12 24.23 40.90 0.39
C ASP A 12 24.63 39.66 -0.42
N GLY A 13 24.04 38.46 -0.11
CA GLY A 13 24.26 37.22 -0.86
C GLY A 13 23.04 36.80 -1.73
N LEU A 14 22.01 37.63 -1.85
CA LEU A 14 20.86 37.34 -2.68
C LEU A 14 21.05 37.94 -4.07
N GLU A 15 21.00 37.12 -5.12
CA GLU A 15 21.02 37.57 -6.51
C GLU A 15 19.59 37.86 -7.00
N PRO A 16 19.26 39.13 -7.27
CA PRO A 16 17.97 39.44 -7.88
C PRO A 16 17.88 38.84 -9.29
N CYS A 17 16.78 38.16 -9.55
CA CYS A 17 16.53 37.56 -10.86
C CYS A 17 15.04 37.69 -11.28
N SER A 18 14.74 37.25 -12.48
CA SER A 18 13.35 37.23 -12.96
C SER A 18 12.53 36.13 -12.30
N ALA A 19 11.22 36.33 -12.20
CA ALA A 19 10.31 35.29 -11.70
C ALA A 19 10.36 34.01 -12.56
N SER A 20 10.65 34.14 -13.88
CA SER A 20 10.82 33.00 -14.78
C SER A 20 11.99 32.10 -14.41
N THR A 21 13.10 32.69 -13.98
CA THR A 21 14.28 31.95 -13.50
C THR A 21 13.93 31.13 -12.24
N ILE A 22 13.19 31.74 -11.30
CA ILE A 22 12.73 31.04 -10.10
C ILE A 22 11.74 29.94 -10.42
N ALA A 23 10.88 30.10 -11.43
CA ALA A 23 9.92 29.08 -11.82
C ALA A 23 10.60 27.74 -12.13
N LEU A 24 11.77 27.77 -12.80
CA LEU A 24 12.51 26.54 -13.08
C LEU A 24 13.00 25.87 -11.79
N CYS A 25 13.56 26.62 -10.85
CA CYS A 25 13.98 26.09 -9.54
C CYS A 25 12.81 25.49 -8.76
N LEU A 26 11.66 26.18 -8.76
CA LEU A 26 10.45 25.66 -8.08
C LEU A 26 9.91 24.40 -8.76
N ALA A 27 9.95 24.31 -10.11
CA ALA A 27 9.55 23.12 -10.84
C ALA A 27 10.45 21.93 -10.51
N GLU A 28 11.76 22.10 -10.48
CA GLU A 28 12.72 21.08 -10.08
C GLU A 28 12.47 20.63 -8.63
N ALA A 29 12.20 21.56 -7.73
CA ALA A 29 11.92 21.26 -6.33
C ALA A 29 10.63 20.46 -6.09
N THR A 30 9.71 20.40 -7.06
CA THR A 30 8.49 19.59 -6.95
C THR A 30 8.69 18.13 -7.35
N ILE A 31 9.86 17.75 -7.89
CA ILE A 31 10.07 16.40 -8.44
C ILE A 31 10.62 15.44 -7.42
N GLY A 32 11.38 15.94 -6.46
CA GLY A 32 12.23 15.11 -5.61
C GLY A 32 13.42 14.50 -6.37
N PRO A 33 14.17 13.59 -5.74
CA PRO A 33 15.39 13.03 -6.32
C PRO A 33 15.08 12.22 -7.59
N THR A 34 15.83 12.49 -8.65
CA THR A 34 15.67 11.82 -9.94
C THR A 34 17.05 11.45 -10.50
N ALA A 35 17.21 10.24 -11.04
CA ALA A 35 18.44 9.81 -11.71
C ALA A 35 18.44 10.31 -13.16
N HIS A 36 18.72 11.58 -13.38
CA HIS A 36 18.72 12.20 -14.72
C HIS A 36 19.77 11.61 -15.66
N THR A 37 20.89 11.13 -15.14
CA THR A 37 22.00 10.52 -15.90
C THR A 37 21.70 9.09 -16.33
N TRP A 38 20.67 8.45 -15.78
CA TRP A 38 20.28 7.10 -16.14
C TRP A 38 19.14 7.10 -17.16
N THR A 39 19.40 6.48 -18.31
CA THR A 39 18.36 6.26 -19.34
C THR A 39 17.64 4.94 -19.06
N PRO A 40 16.34 4.96 -18.76
CA PRO A 40 15.58 3.74 -18.60
C PRO A 40 15.54 2.91 -19.88
N PRO A 41 15.45 1.58 -19.79
CA PRO A 41 15.38 0.71 -20.95
C PRO A 41 14.30 1.12 -21.95
N ALA A 42 14.60 0.94 -23.25
CA ALA A 42 13.72 1.38 -24.35
C ALA A 42 12.34 0.68 -24.37
N TRP A 43 12.24 -0.52 -23.79
CA TRP A 43 11.00 -1.28 -23.69
C TRP A 43 10.01 -0.72 -22.66
N LEU A 44 10.41 0.24 -21.80
CA LEU A 44 9.48 0.97 -20.95
C LEU A 44 8.59 1.92 -21.75
N LEU A 45 7.31 1.90 -21.43
CA LEU A 45 6.34 2.84 -21.97
C LEU A 45 6.64 4.28 -21.48
N PRO A 46 6.26 5.32 -22.24
CA PRO A 46 6.58 6.71 -21.90
C PRO A 46 6.18 7.12 -20.47
N HIS A 47 5.00 6.69 -19.98
CA HIS A 47 4.54 7.00 -18.61
C HIS A 47 5.31 6.27 -17.51
N GLN A 48 6.01 5.16 -17.82
CA GLN A 48 6.77 4.36 -16.86
C GLN A 48 8.19 4.89 -16.65
N ARG A 49 8.76 5.58 -17.66
CA ARG A 49 10.14 6.09 -17.61
C ARG A 49 10.39 7.08 -16.48
N PRO A 50 9.53 8.12 -16.26
CA PRO A 50 9.70 9.04 -15.14
C PRO A 50 9.65 8.33 -13.78
N ALA A 51 8.75 7.37 -13.62
CA ALA A 51 8.65 6.57 -12.40
C ALA A 51 9.95 5.80 -12.13
N ALA A 52 10.49 5.13 -13.16
CA ALA A 52 11.74 4.39 -13.04
C ALA A 52 12.93 5.31 -12.68
N GLN A 53 13.05 6.48 -13.30
CA GLN A 53 14.10 7.45 -13.01
C GLN A 53 14.01 8.00 -11.58
N ARG A 54 12.81 8.30 -11.09
CA ARG A 54 12.60 8.75 -9.71
C ARG A 54 12.97 7.66 -8.71
N ILE A 55 12.53 6.42 -8.92
CA ILE A 55 12.90 5.29 -8.06
C ILE A 55 14.42 5.13 -8.04
N ALA A 56 15.06 5.15 -9.21
CA ALA A 56 16.50 5.01 -9.33
C ALA A 56 17.29 6.13 -8.61
N GLY A 57 16.76 7.35 -8.55
CA GLY A 57 17.33 8.46 -7.79
C GLY A 57 17.07 8.35 -6.29
N THR A 58 15.94 7.77 -5.89
CA THR A 58 15.50 7.66 -4.48
C THR A 58 16.19 6.53 -3.73
N LEU A 59 16.41 5.38 -4.37
CA LEU A 59 16.98 4.19 -3.73
C LEU A 59 18.33 4.45 -3.03
N PRO A 60 19.32 5.15 -3.64
CA PRO A 60 20.60 5.42 -2.97
C PRO A 60 20.47 6.31 -1.73
N ILE A 61 19.50 7.22 -1.74
CA ILE A 61 19.31 8.23 -0.68
C ILE A 61 18.64 7.64 0.55
N PHE A 62 17.52 6.94 0.33
CA PHE A 62 16.65 6.43 1.43
C PHE A 62 16.81 4.94 1.68
N GLY A 63 17.59 4.24 0.86
CA GLY A 63 17.72 2.79 0.93
C GLY A 63 16.50 2.01 0.45
N GLY A 64 15.46 2.69 -0.01
CA GLY A 64 14.25 2.09 -0.54
C GLY A 64 13.33 3.08 -1.23
N ALA A 65 12.31 2.56 -1.89
CA ALA A 65 11.26 3.32 -2.56
C ALA A 65 9.93 2.55 -2.56
N LEU A 66 8.82 3.27 -2.74
CA LEU A 66 7.48 2.70 -2.88
C LEU A 66 6.89 3.08 -4.23
N LEU A 67 6.61 2.10 -5.08
CA LEU A 67 5.88 2.26 -6.33
C LEU A 67 4.40 1.95 -6.10
N ALA A 68 3.56 2.98 -6.06
CA ALA A 68 2.14 2.88 -5.73
C ALA A 68 1.19 3.20 -6.91
N ASP A 69 1.66 3.02 -8.14
CA ASP A 69 0.86 3.20 -9.35
C ASP A 69 -0.42 2.37 -9.32
N ALA A 70 -1.47 2.85 -9.99
CA ALA A 70 -2.73 2.13 -10.11
C ALA A 70 -2.56 0.72 -10.73
N VAL A 71 -3.54 -0.14 -10.50
CA VAL A 71 -3.54 -1.49 -11.08
C VAL A 71 -3.55 -1.40 -12.62
N GLY A 72 -2.79 -2.27 -13.27
CA GLY A 72 -2.75 -2.36 -14.75
C GLY A 72 -1.75 -1.45 -15.45
N LEU A 73 -1.03 -0.56 -14.76
CA LEU A 73 -0.04 0.36 -15.34
C LEU A 73 1.36 -0.25 -15.56
N GLY A 74 1.52 -1.55 -15.30
CA GLY A 74 2.77 -2.25 -15.59
C GLY A 74 3.88 -2.03 -14.56
N LYS A 75 3.54 -1.92 -13.27
CA LYS A 75 4.52 -1.79 -12.16
C LYS A 75 5.64 -2.81 -12.19
N THR A 76 5.36 -4.04 -12.60
CA THR A 76 6.36 -5.11 -12.77
C THR A 76 7.48 -4.70 -13.73
N TYR A 77 7.13 -4.08 -14.86
CA TYR A 77 8.11 -3.60 -15.83
C TYR A 77 8.96 -2.47 -15.26
N VAL A 78 8.35 -1.52 -14.55
CA VAL A 78 9.09 -0.44 -13.86
C VAL A 78 10.08 -1.02 -12.86
N ALA A 79 9.63 -1.97 -12.04
CA ALA A 79 10.48 -2.61 -11.03
C ALA A 79 11.65 -3.40 -11.67
N LEU A 80 11.40 -4.14 -12.74
CA LEU A 80 12.44 -4.86 -13.48
C LEU A 80 13.41 -3.89 -14.18
N ALA A 81 12.93 -2.76 -14.71
CA ALA A 81 13.80 -1.74 -15.30
C ALA A 81 14.77 -1.16 -14.25
N VAL A 82 14.28 -0.87 -13.06
CA VAL A 82 15.15 -0.45 -11.94
C VAL A 82 16.13 -1.56 -11.58
N GLY A 83 15.67 -2.81 -11.62
CA GLY A 83 16.49 -4.02 -11.37
C GLY A 83 17.72 -4.13 -12.27
N THR A 84 17.68 -3.59 -13.51
CA THR A 84 18.86 -3.60 -14.42
C THR A 84 20.10 -2.90 -13.86
N ARG A 85 19.94 -2.08 -12.82
CA ARG A 85 21.04 -1.34 -12.19
C ARG A 85 21.77 -2.13 -11.10
N TYR A 86 21.30 -3.31 -10.76
CA TYR A 86 21.82 -4.09 -9.64
C TYR A 86 22.27 -5.47 -10.11
N ALA A 87 23.37 -5.97 -9.56
CA ALA A 87 23.92 -7.26 -9.96
C ALA A 87 23.08 -8.43 -9.43
N ARG A 88 22.59 -8.33 -8.19
CA ARG A 88 21.80 -9.39 -7.55
C ARG A 88 20.42 -8.85 -7.16
N VAL A 89 19.41 -9.30 -7.88
CA VAL A 89 18.02 -8.88 -7.69
C VAL A 89 17.18 -10.06 -7.19
N VAL A 90 16.48 -9.85 -6.09
CA VAL A 90 15.51 -10.82 -5.56
C VAL A 90 14.11 -10.21 -5.61
N ALA A 91 13.17 -10.90 -6.26
CA ALA A 91 11.76 -10.54 -6.26
C ALA A 91 10.98 -11.40 -5.26
N VAL A 92 10.36 -10.75 -4.27
CA VAL A 92 9.48 -11.36 -3.27
C VAL A 92 8.04 -11.12 -3.71
N VAL A 93 7.36 -12.19 -4.13
CA VAL A 93 6.08 -12.09 -4.83
C VAL A 93 5.05 -13.10 -4.27
N PRO A 94 3.73 -12.92 -4.45
CA PRO A 94 2.76 -13.98 -4.20
C PRO A 94 3.10 -15.25 -4.99
N ALA A 95 2.84 -16.44 -4.43
CA ALA A 95 3.19 -17.73 -5.07
C ALA A 95 2.60 -17.86 -6.48
N ALA A 96 1.38 -17.35 -6.68
CA ALA A 96 0.70 -17.36 -7.98
C ALA A 96 1.44 -16.56 -9.07
N LEU A 97 2.26 -15.57 -8.70
CA LEU A 97 2.97 -14.69 -9.63
C LEU A 97 4.39 -15.13 -9.96
N ARG A 98 4.94 -16.14 -9.28
CA ARG A 98 6.33 -16.56 -9.46
C ARG A 98 6.67 -16.88 -10.90
N ALA A 99 5.84 -17.69 -11.58
CA ALA A 99 6.06 -18.07 -12.96
C ALA A 99 5.99 -16.86 -13.91
N GLN A 100 5.07 -15.95 -13.68
CA GLN A 100 4.92 -14.72 -14.46
C GLN A 100 6.14 -13.81 -14.30
N TRP A 101 6.61 -13.59 -13.08
CA TRP A 101 7.79 -12.75 -12.82
C TRP A 101 9.04 -13.31 -13.48
N ARG A 102 9.29 -14.63 -13.39
CA ARG A 102 10.41 -15.29 -14.06
C ARG A 102 10.32 -15.14 -15.56
N ARG A 103 9.20 -15.52 -16.18
CA ARG A 103 8.99 -15.39 -17.63
C ARG A 103 9.15 -13.95 -18.13
N THR A 104 8.68 -12.97 -17.34
CA THR A 104 8.82 -11.57 -17.73
C THR A 104 10.26 -11.12 -17.65
N ALA A 105 10.99 -11.47 -16.59
CA ALA A 105 12.41 -11.17 -16.46
C ALA A 105 13.24 -11.83 -17.57
N GLU A 106 13.02 -13.12 -17.83
CA GLU A 106 13.69 -13.88 -18.89
C GLU A 106 13.46 -13.24 -20.27
N ARG A 107 12.22 -12.83 -20.60
CA ARG A 107 11.92 -12.11 -21.85
C ARG A 107 12.65 -10.80 -21.99
N LEU A 108 12.97 -10.15 -20.88
CA LEU A 108 13.69 -8.88 -20.85
C LEU A 108 15.21 -9.07 -20.71
N GLY A 109 15.69 -10.32 -20.73
CA GLY A 109 17.10 -10.64 -20.60
C GLY A 109 17.66 -10.47 -19.19
N LEU A 110 16.79 -10.51 -18.15
CA LEU A 110 17.17 -10.28 -16.76
C LEU A 110 17.20 -11.59 -15.98
N GLN A 111 18.25 -11.79 -15.20
CA GLN A 111 18.33 -12.87 -14.22
C GLN A 111 17.93 -12.34 -12.85
N ILE A 112 16.90 -12.93 -12.24
CA ILE A 112 16.41 -12.60 -10.92
C ILE A 112 16.08 -13.85 -10.12
N ASP A 113 16.32 -13.81 -8.83
CA ASP A 113 15.79 -14.80 -7.91
C ASP A 113 14.35 -14.46 -7.52
N VAL A 114 13.48 -15.47 -7.48
CA VAL A 114 12.06 -15.27 -7.13
C VAL A 114 11.68 -16.12 -5.93
N VAL A 115 11.36 -15.45 -4.83
CA VAL A 115 10.91 -16.02 -3.55
C VAL A 115 9.41 -15.73 -3.37
N SER A 116 8.64 -16.68 -2.83
CA SER A 116 7.22 -16.41 -2.58
C SER A 116 6.95 -15.94 -1.14
N HIS A 117 5.89 -15.12 -0.97
CA HIS A 117 5.38 -14.72 0.34
C HIS A 117 5.11 -15.93 1.25
N GLU A 118 4.51 -16.98 0.68
CA GLU A 118 4.22 -18.23 1.38
C GLU A 118 5.49 -19.02 1.72
N GLY A 119 6.54 -18.89 0.88
CA GLY A 119 7.86 -19.45 1.16
C GLY A 119 8.46 -18.85 2.41
N LEU A 120 8.41 -17.51 2.55
CA LEU A 120 8.85 -16.82 3.76
C LEU A 120 8.03 -17.26 4.99
N SER A 121 6.72 -17.43 4.84
CA SER A 121 5.87 -17.93 5.94
C SER A 121 6.22 -19.35 6.38
N ARG A 122 6.78 -20.18 5.48
CA ARG A 122 7.19 -21.58 5.75
C ARG A 122 8.65 -21.74 6.15
N GLY A 123 9.39 -20.65 6.28
CA GLY A 123 10.75 -20.73 6.78
C GLY A 123 11.84 -20.47 5.74
N ARG A 124 11.52 -20.22 4.48
CA ARG A 124 12.52 -19.88 3.47
C ARG A 124 13.08 -18.49 3.72
N ASP A 125 14.38 -18.35 3.64
CA ASP A 125 15.07 -17.06 3.73
C ASP A 125 15.24 -16.42 2.34
N ILE A 126 15.57 -15.14 2.32
CA ILE A 126 15.89 -14.39 1.11
C ILE A 126 17.38 -14.57 0.82
N PRO A 127 17.79 -14.93 -0.41
CA PRO A 127 19.19 -14.94 -0.82
C PRO A 127 19.82 -13.54 -0.67
N GLY A 128 21.15 -13.47 -0.57
CA GLY A 128 21.89 -12.21 -0.56
C GLY A 128 21.60 -11.40 -1.83
N ALA A 129 21.16 -10.17 -1.66
CA ALA A 129 20.71 -9.30 -2.74
C ALA A 129 21.24 -7.87 -2.59
N ASP A 130 21.40 -7.18 -3.71
CA ASP A 130 21.67 -5.74 -3.76
C ASP A 130 20.36 -4.95 -3.85
N LEU A 131 19.33 -5.55 -4.48
CA LEU A 131 17.95 -5.03 -4.55
C LEU A 131 16.94 -6.13 -4.23
N VAL A 132 16.04 -5.85 -3.29
CA VAL A 132 14.87 -6.67 -2.98
C VAL A 132 13.62 -5.96 -3.48
N ILE A 133 12.96 -6.52 -4.48
CA ILE A 133 11.67 -6.05 -5.00
C ILE A 133 10.56 -6.81 -4.27
N VAL A 134 9.61 -6.11 -3.66
CA VAL A 134 8.50 -6.72 -2.92
C VAL A 134 7.19 -6.39 -3.62
N ASP A 135 6.68 -7.33 -4.42
CA ASP A 135 5.39 -7.15 -5.09
C ASP A 135 4.22 -7.42 -4.13
N GLU A 136 3.11 -6.70 -4.32
CA GLU A 136 1.96 -6.67 -3.41
C GLU A 136 2.42 -6.46 -1.95
N ALA A 137 3.27 -5.46 -1.74
CA ALA A 137 3.93 -5.17 -0.47
C ALA A 137 2.96 -4.98 0.71
N HIS A 138 1.70 -4.61 0.44
CA HIS A 138 0.65 -4.48 1.46
C HIS A 138 0.39 -5.78 2.25
N HIS A 139 0.81 -6.94 1.76
CA HIS A 139 0.77 -8.19 2.50
C HIS A 139 1.71 -8.22 3.72
N PHE A 140 2.69 -7.32 3.76
CA PHE A 140 3.66 -7.18 4.85
C PHE A 140 3.29 -6.10 5.88
N ARG A 141 2.05 -5.62 5.90
CA ARG A 141 1.57 -4.60 6.84
C ARG A 141 1.55 -5.04 8.32
N ASN A 142 1.62 -6.34 8.61
CA ASN A 142 1.65 -6.86 9.97
C ASN A 142 3.06 -7.25 10.38
N ARG A 143 3.70 -6.41 11.20
CA ARG A 143 5.07 -6.56 11.69
C ARG A 143 5.29 -7.79 12.60
N GLY A 144 4.22 -8.34 13.19
CA GLY A 144 4.28 -9.51 14.07
C GLY A 144 4.34 -10.87 13.35
N THR A 145 4.38 -10.90 12.01
CA THR A 145 4.37 -12.16 11.25
C THR A 145 5.76 -12.66 10.92
N GLN A 146 5.94 -14.00 10.88
CA GLN A 146 7.21 -14.62 10.49
C GLN A 146 7.70 -14.17 9.10
N ARG A 147 6.78 -14.01 8.13
CA ARG A 147 7.13 -13.55 6.79
C ARG A 147 7.69 -12.13 6.79
N TYR A 148 7.11 -11.22 7.62
CA TYR A 148 7.64 -9.86 7.78
C TYR A 148 9.04 -9.90 8.39
N ASP A 149 9.23 -10.70 9.43
CA ASP A 149 10.51 -10.86 10.10
C ASP A 149 11.62 -11.35 9.15
N ARG A 150 11.32 -12.36 8.32
CA ARG A 150 12.27 -12.89 7.34
C ARG A 150 12.57 -11.89 6.23
N LEU A 151 11.53 -11.19 5.72
CA LEU A 151 11.72 -10.13 4.74
C LEU A 151 12.60 -9.02 5.31
N ALA A 152 12.28 -8.51 6.51
CA ALA A 152 13.02 -7.43 7.13
C ALA A 152 14.50 -7.77 7.30
N ARG A 153 14.81 -9.00 7.77
CA ARG A 153 16.20 -9.46 7.94
C ARG A 153 16.93 -9.68 6.61
N GLY A 154 16.28 -10.36 5.66
CA GLY A 154 16.89 -10.63 4.35
C GLY A 154 17.12 -9.38 3.50
N ALA A 155 16.37 -8.31 3.76
CA ALA A 155 16.49 -7.02 3.08
C ALA A 155 17.29 -5.98 3.87
N ALA A 156 17.83 -6.32 5.04
CA ALA A 156 18.46 -5.37 5.97
C ALA A 156 19.59 -4.56 5.33
N SER A 157 20.43 -5.19 4.52
CA SER A 157 21.57 -4.58 3.82
C SER A 157 21.32 -4.27 2.34
N ALA A 158 20.14 -4.64 1.79
CA ALA A 158 19.78 -4.42 0.41
C ALA A 158 18.94 -3.14 0.23
N HIS A 159 18.92 -2.57 -0.96
CA HIS A 159 17.88 -1.61 -1.32
C HIS A 159 16.53 -2.32 -1.41
N VAL A 160 15.45 -1.63 -1.05
CA VAL A 160 14.10 -2.22 -1.02
C VAL A 160 13.17 -1.44 -1.95
N LEU A 161 12.65 -2.09 -2.97
CA LEU A 161 11.60 -1.54 -3.82
C LEU A 161 10.25 -2.19 -3.49
N LEU A 162 9.39 -1.46 -2.80
CA LEU A 162 8.04 -1.89 -2.50
C LEU A 162 7.12 -1.59 -3.69
N VAL A 163 6.34 -2.57 -4.12
CA VAL A 163 5.41 -2.45 -5.25
C VAL A 163 4.02 -2.82 -4.77
N THR A 164 3.06 -1.88 -4.83
CA THR A 164 1.66 -2.16 -4.51
C THR A 164 0.76 -1.03 -4.99
N ALA A 165 -0.40 -1.36 -5.54
CA ALA A 165 -1.40 -0.33 -5.88
C ALA A 165 -2.15 0.20 -4.64
N THR A 166 -2.01 -0.44 -3.50
CA THR A 166 -2.80 -0.19 -2.29
C THR A 166 -1.93 -0.26 -1.05
N PRO A 167 -1.06 0.74 -0.83
CA PRO A 167 -0.15 0.75 0.31
C PRO A 167 -0.87 0.83 1.67
N VAL A 168 -2.09 1.37 1.68
CA VAL A 168 -2.97 1.42 2.85
C VAL A 168 -4.18 0.53 2.60
N VAL A 169 -4.40 -0.47 3.46
CA VAL A 169 -5.51 -1.43 3.33
C VAL A 169 -6.61 -1.14 4.34
N ASN A 170 -6.25 -0.92 5.61
CA ASN A 170 -7.19 -0.69 6.69
C ASN A 170 -6.97 0.66 7.40
N ARG A 171 -5.73 1.06 7.61
CA ARG A 171 -5.34 2.26 8.39
C ARG A 171 -3.94 2.74 8.00
N GLY A 172 -3.58 3.96 8.37
CA GLY A 172 -2.27 4.56 8.08
C GLY A 172 -1.08 3.76 8.62
N ALA A 173 -1.23 3.08 9.74
CA ALA A 173 -0.21 2.19 10.30
C ALA A 173 0.21 1.05 9.35
N ASP A 174 -0.63 0.67 8.38
CA ASP A 174 -0.29 -0.31 7.35
C ASP A 174 0.89 0.19 6.49
N LEU A 175 0.87 1.48 6.13
CA LEU A 175 1.93 2.13 5.34
C LEU A 175 3.21 2.27 6.16
N VAL A 176 3.11 2.73 7.41
CA VAL A 176 4.26 2.81 8.33
C VAL A 176 4.95 1.45 8.44
N ALA A 177 4.18 0.37 8.58
CA ALA A 177 4.75 -0.98 8.70
C ALA A 177 5.59 -1.39 7.50
N ILE A 178 5.15 -1.10 6.27
CA ILE A 178 5.90 -1.48 5.07
C ILE A 178 7.09 -0.54 4.82
N LEU A 179 6.97 0.76 5.09
CA LEU A 179 8.07 1.71 4.94
C LEU A 179 9.21 1.44 5.92
N ARG A 180 8.93 0.93 7.11
CA ARG A 180 9.96 0.52 8.09
C ARG A 180 10.84 -0.65 7.65
N LEU A 181 10.56 -1.28 6.54
CA LEU A 181 11.49 -2.24 5.92
C LEU A 181 12.80 -1.57 5.49
N PHE A 182 12.76 -0.27 5.16
CA PHE A 182 13.95 0.47 4.73
C PHE A 182 14.14 1.83 5.41
N LEU A 183 13.09 2.44 5.98
CA LEU A 183 13.19 3.72 6.69
C LEU A 183 13.21 3.49 8.21
N PRO A 184 14.17 4.10 8.93
CA PRO A 184 14.12 4.20 10.38
C PRO A 184 13.06 5.25 10.82
N ASP A 185 12.80 5.36 12.13
CA ASP A 185 11.77 6.27 12.65
C ASP A 185 11.96 7.74 12.27
N HIS A 186 13.17 8.25 12.37
CA HIS A 186 13.43 9.63 11.95
C HIS A 186 13.34 9.79 10.42
N GLY A 187 13.67 8.76 9.64
CA GLY A 187 13.40 8.74 8.20
C GLY A 187 11.91 8.80 7.89
N LEU A 188 11.07 8.12 8.66
CA LEU A 188 9.61 8.22 8.56
C LEU A 188 9.10 9.63 8.89
N ALA A 189 9.69 10.28 9.91
CA ALA A 189 9.39 11.67 10.22
C ALA A 189 9.78 12.62 9.08
N ALA A 190 10.96 12.41 8.52
CA ALA A 190 11.47 13.22 7.42
C ALA A 190 10.60 13.10 6.14
N VAL A 191 9.98 11.97 5.90
CA VAL A 191 9.00 11.80 4.80
C VAL A 191 7.55 12.12 5.22
N GLY A 192 7.33 12.71 6.39
CA GLY A 192 6.03 13.19 6.85
C GLY A 192 5.07 12.12 7.37
N VAL A 193 5.55 10.90 7.64
CA VAL A 193 4.69 9.76 8.02
C VAL A 193 4.42 9.67 9.54
N ARG A 194 5.12 10.47 10.35
CA ARG A 194 5.05 10.38 11.83
C ARG A 194 3.66 10.65 12.42
N SER A 195 2.87 11.48 11.77
CA SER A 195 1.54 11.89 12.25
C SER A 195 0.38 11.00 11.82
N LEU A 196 0.64 9.93 11.07
CA LEU A 196 -0.41 9.04 10.54
C LEU A 196 -1.20 8.28 11.62
N GLU A 197 -0.63 8.08 12.81
CA GLU A 197 -1.36 7.48 13.92
C GLU A 197 -2.27 8.49 14.64
N GLN A 198 -1.97 9.79 14.56
CA GLN A 198 -2.70 10.85 15.25
C GLN A 198 -3.60 11.68 14.35
N THR A 199 -3.36 11.69 13.04
CA THR A 199 -4.10 12.56 12.12
C THR A 199 -4.37 11.87 10.79
N VAL A 200 -5.50 11.20 10.67
CA VAL A 200 -6.10 10.79 9.39
C VAL A 200 -6.33 11.99 8.46
N ALA A 201 -6.08 13.19 8.94
CA ALA A 201 -6.36 14.47 8.28
C ALA A 201 -5.13 15.25 7.82
N SER A 202 -3.88 14.85 8.08
CA SER A 202 -2.76 15.68 7.62
C SER A 202 -2.44 15.39 6.15
N ARG A 203 -2.96 16.27 5.32
CA ARG A 203 -2.68 16.41 3.87
C ARG A 203 -1.19 16.60 3.57
N ASP A 204 -0.43 17.04 4.54
CA ASP A 204 1.02 17.28 4.55
C ASP A 204 1.84 16.04 4.19
N TYR A 205 1.37 14.91 4.62
CA TYR A 205 1.99 13.60 4.41
C TYR A 205 2.14 13.24 2.94
N ILE A 206 1.12 13.46 2.10
CA ILE A 206 1.15 13.05 0.67
C ILE A 206 2.16 13.91 -0.09
N ILE A 207 2.24 15.18 0.22
CA ILE A 207 3.17 16.12 -0.45
C ILE A 207 4.61 15.77 -0.12
N LEU A 208 4.92 15.52 1.15
CA LEU A 208 6.26 15.14 1.60
C LEU A 208 6.67 13.75 1.12
N ALA A 209 5.74 12.80 1.11
CA ALA A 209 5.99 11.45 0.64
C ALA A 209 6.15 11.38 -0.89
N GLU A 210 5.41 12.15 -1.66
CA GLU A 210 5.62 12.32 -3.11
C GLU A 210 6.98 12.97 -3.42
N GLY A 211 7.46 13.86 -2.55
CA GLY A 211 8.76 14.51 -2.69
C GLY A 211 9.94 13.63 -2.31
N ALA A 212 9.85 12.91 -1.21
CA ALA A 212 11.00 12.26 -0.58
C ALA A 212 11.05 10.73 -0.73
N ALA A 213 9.93 10.01 -0.64
CA ALA A 213 9.92 8.54 -0.65
C ALA A 213 9.35 7.93 -1.93
N VAL A 214 9.16 8.73 -2.99
CA VAL A 214 8.55 8.30 -4.25
C VAL A 214 7.29 7.48 -4.01
N LEU A 215 6.25 8.12 -3.54
CA LEU A 215 4.90 7.71 -3.86
C LEU A 215 4.66 8.14 -5.32
N THR A 216 5.07 7.34 -6.27
CA THR A 216 4.60 7.51 -7.64
C THR A 216 3.16 7.06 -7.70
N VAL A 217 2.27 7.93 -7.27
CA VAL A 217 0.85 7.78 -7.57
C VAL A 217 0.65 8.30 -8.99
N ALA A 218 0.95 7.48 -9.98
CA ALA A 218 0.49 7.75 -11.34
C ALA A 218 -1.03 7.60 -11.35
N ARG A 219 -1.72 8.67 -11.03
CA ARG A 219 -3.17 8.73 -11.22
C ARG A 219 -3.47 9.10 -12.64
N THR A 220 -3.89 8.12 -13.36
CA THR A 220 -4.53 8.25 -14.66
C THR A 220 -5.93 8.86 -14.56
N SER A 221 -6.11 9.96 -13.83
CA SER A 221 -7.39 10.69 -13.85
C SER A 221 -7.46 11.76 -14.91
N GLY A 222 -6.64 11.75 -15.96
CA GLY A 222 -6.86 12.85 -16.93
C GLY A 222 -6.00 12.87 -18.12
N SER A 223 -5.23 12.18 -18.59
CA SER A 223 -4.52 12.20 -19.87
C SER A 223 -3.21 11.43 -19.83
N LEU A 224 -3.33 10.12 -19.99
CA LEU A 224 -2.23 9.41 -20.61
C LEU A 224 -2.10 9.96 -22.02
N PRO A 225 -0.92 10.44 -22.44
CA PRO A 225 -0.70 10.82 -23.83
C PRO A 225 -0.54 9.55 -24.67
N PHE A 226 -1.58 8.71 -24.70
CA PHE A 226 -1.65 7.55 -25.57
C PHE A 226 -2.61 7.82 -26.71
N ALA A 227 -2.07 8.09 -27.84
CA ALA A 227 -2.77 7.80 -29.08
C ALA A 227 -3.00 6.27 -29.13
N GLY A 228 -4.18 5.81 -28.71
CA GLY A 228 -4.67 4.51 -29.12
C GLY A 228 -5.13 3.50 -28.06
N GLN A 229 -4.58 3.41 -26.88
CA GLN A 229 -4.96 2.33 -25.94
C GLN A 229 -5.17 2.83 -24.51
N ARG A 230 -6.42 3.14 -24.19
CA ARG A 230 -6.85 3.35 -22.80
C ARG A 230 -7.31 2.01 -22.21
N PRO A 231 -7.07 1.75 -20.90
CA PRO A 231 -7.68 0.60 -20.26
C PRO A 231 -9.21 0.72 -20.34
N PRO A 232 -9.95 -0.40 -20.44
CA PRO A 232 -11.40 -0.39 -20.49
C PRO A 232 -12.00 0.40 -19.34
N ARG A 233 -13.01 1.21 -19.63
CA ARG A 233 -13.75 1.95 -18.61
C ARG A 233 -14.69 0.98 -17.88
N PRO A 234 -14.60 0.86 -16.54
CA PRO A 234 -15.57 0.09 -15.78
C PRO A 234 -16.97 0.72 -15.87
N VAL A 235 -17.97 -0.12 -16.15
CA VAL A 235 -19.39 0.25 -16.15
C VAL A 235 -20.08 -0.60 -15.09
N ASP A 236 -20.45 0.02 -13.98
CA ASP A 236 -21.05 -0.65 -12.83
C ASP A 236 -22.54 -0.92 -13.04
N LEU A 237 -22.97 -2.16 -12.76
CA LEU A 237 -24.34 -2.64 -12.93
C LEU A 237 -24.79 -3.40 -11.67
N ASP A 238 -25.80 -2.88 -10.98
CA ASP A 238 -26.35 -3.51 -9.76
C ASP A 238 -27.31 -4.65 -10.10
N LEU A 239 -27.03 -5.83 -9.57
CA LEU A 239 -27.90 -7.01 -9.68
C LEU A 239 -28.88 -7.15 -8.50
N GLY A 240 -28.86 -6.19 -7.58
CA GLY A 240 -29.75 -6.17 -6.41
C GLY A 240 -29.30 -7.08 -5.28
N ARG A 241 -30.26 -7.42 -4.40
CA ARG A 241 -30.05 -8.13 -3.12
C ARG A 241 -30.80 -9.47 -3.08
N PRO A 242 -30.57 -10.40 -4.02
CA PRO A 242 -31.28 -11.67 -4.02
C PRO A 242 -30.93 -12.47 -2.76
N PRO A 243 -31.94 -12.92 -1.96
CA PRO A 243 -31.67 -13.67 -0.77
C PRO A 243 -31.22 -15.10 -1.11
N PRO A 244 -30.34 -15.73 -0.29
CA PRO A 244 -29.91 -17.12 -0.49
C PRO A 244 -31.00 -18.13 -0.16
N LEU A 245 -32.00 -17.71 0.61
CA LEU A 245 -33.11 -18.51 1.14
C LEU A 245 -34.39 -17.68 1.17
N GLY A 246 -35.56 -18.33 1.32
CA GLY A 246 -36.83 -17.65 1.58
C GLY A 246 -36.74 -16.78 2.85
N ALA A 247 -37.45 -15.67 2.90
CA ALA A 247 -37.32 -14.65 3.96
C ALA A 247 -37.51 -15.25 5.38
N ARG A 248 -38.53 -16.06 5.60
CA ARG A 248 -38.79 -16.73 6.90
C ARG A 248 -37.64 -17.68 7.29
N GLN A 249 -37.15 -18.47 6.32
CA GLN A 249 -36.02 -19.38 6.56
C GLN A 249 -34.73 -18.62 6.87
N LEU A 250 -34.48 -17.50 6.20
CA LEU A 250 -33.33 -16.66 6.45
C LEU A 250 -33.35 -16.09 7.87
N VAL A 251 -34.46 -15.53 8.33
CA VAL A 251 -34.62 -15.01 9.70
C VAL A 251 -34.39 -16.11 10.73
N SER A 252 -34.99 -17.28 10.55
CA SER A 252 -34.84 -18.42 11.43
C SER A 252 -33.40 -18.95 11.49
N LEU A 253 -32.70 -18.98 10.33
CA LEU A 253 -31.31 -19.36 10.23
C LEU A 253 -30.40 -18.37 10.97
N LEU A 254 -30.64 -17.07 10.81
CA LEU A 254 -29.89 -16.02 11.49
C LEU A 254 -30.03 -16.12 13.01
N ALA A 255 -31.25 -16.35 13.52
CA ALA A 255 -31.51 -16.56 14.94
C ALA A 255 -30.76 -17.80 15.51
N ARG A 256 -30.61 -18.88 14.71
CA ARG A 256 -29.82 -20.05 15.10
C ARG A 256 -28.30 -19.74 15.11
N ILE A 257 -27.80 -19.01 14.15
CA ILE A 257 -26.39 -18.57 14.12
C ILE A 257 -26.06 -17.69 15.35
N ASP A 258 -27.01 -16.84 15.78
CA ASP A 258 -26.82 -15.97 16.95
C ASP A 258 -26.72 -16.76 18.27
N ARG A 259 -27.24 -18.00 18.32
CA ARG A 259 -27.15 -18.90 19.50
C ARG A 259 -25.78 -19.58 19.63
N LEU A 260 -24.93 -19.57 18.58
CA LEU A 260 -23.60 -20.17 18.65
C LEU A 260 -22.71 -19.39 19.63
N ARG A 261 -22.04 -20.12 20.51
CA ARG A 261 -21.12 -19.59 21.53
C ARG A 261 -19.66 -19.69 21.12
N PHE A 262 -19.34 -20.54 20.11
CA PHE A 262 -17.98 -20.84 19.67
C PHE A 262 -17.09 -21.31 20.82
N THR A 263 -17.62 -22.22 21.63
CA THR A 263 -16.89 -22.83 22.74
C THR A 263 -15.57 -23.45 22.26
N GLY A 264 -14.50 -23.26 23.00
CA GLY A 264 -13.14 -23.66 22.59
C GLY A 264 -12.38 -22.60 21.78
N PHE A 265 -12.98 -21.43 21.56
CA PHE A 265 -12.33 -20.26 20.97
C PHE A 265 -12.30 -19.11 21.98
N SER A 266 -11.15 -18.45 22.10
CA SER A 266 -10.95 -17.35 23.06
C SER A 266 -10.28 -16.15 22.41
N GLY A 267 -10.36 -15.01 23.09
CA GLY A 267 -9.79 -13.76 22.67
C GLY A 267 -10.83 -12.66 22.47
N PRO A 268 -10.43 -11.41 22.55
CA PRO A 268 -11.35 -10.29 22.43
C PRO A 268 -12.00 -10.26 21.04
N GLY A 269 -13.35 -10.31 21.03
CA GLY A 269 -14.14 -10.29 19.79
C GLY A 269 -14.18 -11.59 18.99
N ALA A 270 -13.65 -12.73 19.49
CA ALA A 270 -13.66 -14.02 18.80
C ALA A 270 -15.06 -14.44 18.34
N VAL A 271 -16.03 -14.43 19.24
CA VAL A 271 -17.43 -14.80 18.95
C VAL A 271 -18.02 -13.91 17.84
N SER A 272 -17.83 -12.60 17.93
CA SER A 272 -18.35 -11.64 16.94
C SER A 272 -17.71 -11.85 15.57
N LEU A 273 -16.40 -12.09 15.52
CA LEU A 273 -15.69 -12.31 14.26
C LEU A 273 -16.06 -13.65 13.61
N LEU A 274 -16.14 -14.74 14.39
CA LEU A 274 -16.53 -16.06 13.90
C LEU A 274 -17.97 -16.06 13.40
N ARG A 275 -18.86 -15.36 14.11
CA ARG A 275 -20.25 -15.15 13.67
C ARG A 275 -20.33 -14.36 12.36
N ALA A 276 -19.59 -13.24 12.28
CA ALA A 276 -19.49 -12.45 11.05
C ALA A 276 -18.94 -13.29 9.88
N HIS A 277 -17.99 -14.18 10.15
CA HIS A 277 -17.47 -15.11 9.15
C HIS A 277 -18.56 -16.05 8.62
N LEU A 278 -19.37 -16.69 9.50
CA LEU A 278 -20.48 -17.53 9.07
C LEU A 278 -21.51 -16.74 8.24
N LEU A 279 -21.85 -15.51 8.65
CA LEU A 279 -22.77 -14.65 7.91
C LEU A 279 -22.21 -14.27 6.53
N HIS A 280 -20.91 -14.02 6.42
CA HIS A 280 -20.25 -13.76 5.15
C HIS A 280 -20.27 -15.01 4.23
N ARG A 281 -20.07 -16.19 4.80
CA ARG A 281 -20.21 -17.45 4.04
C ARG A 281 -21.65 -17.66 3.55
N LEU A 282 -22.63 -17.32 4.37
CA LEU A 282 -24.05 -17.35 3.97
C LEU A 282 -24.35 -16.32 2.86
N ALA A 283 -23.78 -15.13 2.92
CA ALA A 283 -23.90 -14.11 1.88
C ALA A 283 -23.33 -14.58 0.52
N SER A 284 -22.31 -15.42 0.55
CA SER A 284 -21.78 -16.09 -0.66
C SER A 284 -22.74 -17.20 -1.12
N SER A 285 -22.93 -18.26 -0.34
CA SER A 285 -23.91 -19.33 -0.62
C SER A 285 -24.23 -20.18 0.59
N VAL A 286 -25.34 -20.91 0.54
CA VAL A 286 -25.73 -21.92 1.54
C VAL A 286 -24.67 -23.04 1.61
N GLU A 287 -24.09 -23.44 0.48
CA GLU A 287 -23.05 -24.47 0.43
C GLU A 287 -21.74 -24.00 1.08
N ALA A 288 -21.39 -22.72 0.96
CA ALA A 288 -20.25 -22.16 1.66
C ALA A 288 -20.46 -22.18 3.19
N LEU A 289 -21.65 -21.78 3.65
CA LEU A 289 -22.01 -21.88 5.06
C LEU A 289 -22.00 -23.35 5.54
N ARG A 290 -22.60 -24.27 4.79
CA ARG A 290 -22.65 -25.70 5.11
C ARG A 290 -21.26 -26.28 5.32
N LEU A 291 -20.33 -26.00 4.40
CA LEU A 291 -18.97 -26.49 4.52
C LEU A 291 -18.25 -25.93 5.75
N THR A 292 -18.43 -24.65 6.02
CA THR A 292 -17.83 -24.01 7.20
C THR A 292 -18.41 -24.58 8.51
N LEU A 293 -19.73 -24.76 8.59
CA LEU A 293 -20.36 -25.39 9.75
C LEU A 293 -19.89 -26.85 9.98
N ARG A 294 -19.70 -27.63 8.90
CA ARG A 294 -19.13 -28.98 9.02
C ARG A 294 -17.71 -28.98 9.60
N ARG A 295 -16.90 -27.98 9.26
CA ARG A 295 -15.55 -27.83 9.86
C ARG A 295 -15.63 -27.49 11.35
N HIS A 296 -16.54 -26.58 11.73
CA HIS A 296 -16.79 -26.28 13.14
C HIS A 296 -17.34 -27.49 13.90
N LEU A 297 -18.23 -28.27 13.29
CA LEU A 297 -18.73 -29.52 13.89
C LEU A 297 -17.60 -30.53 14.10
N ALA A 298 -16.78 -30.77 13.08
CA ALA A 298 -15.62 -31.66 13.19
C ALA A 298 -14.61 -31.22 14.25
N TYR A 299 -14.49 -29.90 14.46
CA TYR A 299 -13.71 -29.35 15.57
C TYR A 299 -14.36 -29.65 16.91
N ALA A 300 -15.68 -29.39 17.05
CA ALA A 300 -16.44 -29.65 18.27
C ALA A 300 -16.44 -31.16 18.65
N ASP A 301 -16.62 -32.06 17.67
CA ASP A 301 -16.55 -33.53 17.89
C ASP A 301 -15.20 -33.92 18.50
N ARG A 302 -14.09 -33.44 17.92
CA ARG A 302 -12.74 -33.75 18.43
C ARG A 302 -12.44 -33.07 19.75
N ALA A 303 -12.96 -31.84 19.95
CA ALA A 303 -12.80 -31.14 21.22
C ALA A 303 -13.52 -31.84 22.35
N VAL A 304 -14.74 -32.35 22.11
CA VAL A 304 -15.50 -33.20 23.09
C VAL A 304 -14.72 -34.46 23.44
N THR A 305 -14.24 -35.20 22.40
CA THR A 305 -13.45 -36.43 22.63
C THR A 305 -12.16 -36.14 23.39
N ALA A 306 -11.47 -35.05 23.10
CA ALA A 306 -10.27 -34.68 23.81
C ALA A 306 -10.57 -34.30 25.27
N ALA A 307 -11.62 -33.51 25.53
CA ALA A 307 -12.05 -33.14 26.87
C ALA A 307 -12.40 -34.37 27.72
N GLN A 308 -13.14 -35.33 27.16
CA GLN A 308 -13.47 -36.60 27.81
C GLN A 308 -12.23 -37.47 28.17
N SER A 309 -11.14 -37.28 27.42
CA SER A 309 -9.85 -37.95 27.67
C SER A 309 -8.90 -37.11 28.54
N GLY A 310 -9.35 -36.00 29.10
CA GLY A 310 -8.48 -35.06 29.85
C GLY A 310 -7.42 -34.39 29.03
N MET A 311 -7.53 -34.36 27.70
CA MET A 311 -6.53 -33.79 26.77
C MET A 311 -7.08 -32.57 26.07
N GLN A 312 -6.15 -31.73 25.62
CA GLN A 312 -6.45 -30.54 24.79
C GLN A 312 -6.17 -30.80 23.31
N LEU A 313 -7.02 -30.21 22.45
CA LEU A 313 -6.73 -30.18 21.02
C LEU A 313 -5.51 -29.31 20.70
N SER A 314 -4.50 -29.93 20.07
CA SER A 314 -3.34 -29.18 19.59
C SER A 314 -3.72 -28.19 18.50
N ARG A 315 -2.98 -27.07 18.43
CA ARG A 315 -3.11 -26.08 17.32
C ARG A 315 -2.88 -26.71 15.95
N SER A 316 -2.04 -27.74 15.85
CA SER A 316 -1.77 -28.46 14.61
C SER A 316 -2.99 -29.27 14.14
N THR A 317 -3.72 -29.90 15.07
CA THR A 317 -4.98 -30.60 14.78
C THR A 317 -6.06 -29.63 14.32
N SER A 318 -6.20 -28.50 15.01
CA SER A 318 -7.14 -27.45 14.61
C SER A 318 -6.81 -26.91 13.20
N ARG A 319 -5.54 -26.70 12.89
CA ARG A 319 -5.09 -26.32 11.53
C ARG A 319 -5.52 -27.32 10.46
N ARG A 320 -5.43 -28.62 10.72
CA ARG A 320 -5.86 -29.66 9.75
C ARG A 320 -7.38 -29.65 9.52
N LEU A 321 -8.17 -29.35 10.56
CA LEU A 321 -9.64 -29.34 10.47
C LEU A 321 -10.19 -28.17 9.64
N PHE A 322 -9.62 -26.99 9.80
CA PHE A 322 -10.04 -25.83 9.03
C PHE A 322 -9.42 -25.75 7.63
N GLY A 323 -8.39 -26.57 7.36
CA GLY A 323 -7.76 -26.68 6.05
C GLY A 323 -6.91 -25.45 5.65
N ALA A 324 -6.42 -25.43 4.40
CA ALA A 324 -5.69 -24.29 3.84
C ALA A 324 -6.69 -23.32 3.20
N GLY A 325 -6.69 -22.06 3.60
CA GLY A 325 -7.53 -21.02 3.00
C GLY A 325 -7.92 -19.92 3.98
N ASP A 326 -8.84 -19.05 3.57
CA ASP A 326 -9.29 -17.90 4.36
C ASP A 326 -9.88 -18.30 5.72
N ASP A 327 -10.53 -19.45 5.81
CA ASP A 327 -11.10 -19.98 7.06
C ASP A 327 -10.01 -20.21 8.12
N LEU A 328 -8.84 -20.70 7.69
CA LEU A 328 -7.73 -21.00 8.57
C LEU A 328 -7.15 -19.73 9.20
N GLN A 329 -7.01 -18.67 8.43
CA GLN A 329 -6.42 -17.40 8.88
C GLN A 329 -7.31 -16.69 9.90
N LEU A 330 -8.64 -16.87 9.81
CA LEU A 330 -9.58 -16.20 10.69
C LEU A 330 -9.81 -16.96 11.99
N VAL A 331 -9.75 -18.29 11.98
CA VAL A 331 -10.15 -19.14 13.10
C VAL A 331 -8.99 -19.50 14.03
N ILE A 332 -7.80 -19.80 13.48
CA ILE A 332 -6.65 -20.27 14.27
C ILE A 332 -6.18 -19.30 15.37
N PRO A 333 -6.16 -17.97 15.17
CA PRO A 333 -5.73 -17.06 16.23
C PRO A 333 -6.58 -17.16 17.50
N PHE A 334 -7.82 -17.65 17.38
CA PHE A 334 -8.78 -17.73 18.48
C PHE A 334 -8.87 -19.11 19.10
N VAL A 335 -8.20 -20.13 18.58
CA VAL A 335 -8.13 -21.45 19.22
C VAL A 335 -7.35 -21.33 20.51
N ALA A 336 -8.07 -21.35 21.64
CA ALA A 336 -7.46 -21.24 22.95
C ALA A 336 -6.83 -22.57 23.40
N PRO A 337 -5.74 -22.53 24.15
CA PRO A 337 -5.45 -23.56 25.13
C PRO A 337 -6.37 -23.28 26.35
N ALA A 338 -7.51 -23.92 26.44
CA ALA A 338 -8.37 -23.82 27.62
C ALA A 338 -7.92 -24.84 28.66
N ALA A 339 -7.93 -24.47 29.94
CA ALA A 339 -7.87 -25.44 31.03
C ALA A 339 -9.08 -26.38 30.89
N ILE A 340 -8.89 -27.68 31.10
CA ILE A 340 -9.97 -28.66 31.01
C ILE A 340 -10.74 -28.59 32.31
N ASP A 341 -12.00 -28.20 32.18
CA ASP A 341 -12.98 -28.10 33.25
C ASP A 341 -14.20 -28.89 32.79
N HIS A 342 -14.93 -29.50 33.75
CA HIS A 342 -16.19 -30.24 33.48
C HIS A 342 -17.24 -29.34 32.82
N ASP A 343 -17.25 -28.06 33.13
CA ASP A 343 -18.10 -27.06 32.50
C ASP A 343 -17.76 -26.87 31.00
N LEU A 344 -16.50 -27.00 30.62
CA LEU A 344 -16.07 -26.92 29.22
C LEU A 344 -16.62 -28.10 28.38
N GLU A 345 -16.57 -29.31 28.91
CA GLU A 345 -17.13 -30.49 28.23
C GLU A 345 -18.62 -30.31 27.96
N THR A 346 -19.37 -29.94 28.98
CA THR A 346 -20.81 -29.70 28.87
C THR A 346 -21.13 -28.60 27.85
N ALA A 347 -20.36 -27.54 27.86
CA ALA A 347 -20.50 -26.43 26.91
C ALA A 347 -20.16 -26.85 25.46
N LEU A 348 -19.14 -27.68 25.26
CA LEU A 348 -18.76 -28.22 23.94
C LEU A 348 -19.84 -29.17 23.39
N VAL A 349 -20.43 -30.05 24.24
CA VAL A 349 -21.56 -30.93 23.86
C VAL A 349 -22.76 -30.08 23.42
N ALA A 350 -23.09 -29.03 24.18
CA ALA A 350 -24.17 -28.12 23.82
C ALA A 350 -23.88 -27.37 22.50
N GLU A 351 -22.65 -26.96 22.28
CA GLU A 351 -22.27 -26.29 21.03
C GLU A 351 -22.35 -27.23 19.83
N ARG A 352 -21.89 -28.47 19.99
CA ARG A 352 -22.03 -29.54 19.00
C ARG A 352 -23.50 -29.74 18.59
N ALA A 353 -24.42 -29.81 19.57
CA ALA A 353 -25.85 -29.95 19.32
C ALA A 353 -26.41 -28.75 18.51
N ARG A 354 -26.00 -27.51 18.82
CA ARG A 354 -26.41 -26.32 18.06
C ARG A 354 -25.88 -26.33 16.61
N LEU A 355 -24.65 -26.81 16.39
CA LEU A 355 -24.07 -26.94 15.04
C LEU A 355 -24.80 -28.02 14.21
N LEU A 356 -25.21 -29.15 14.85
CA LEU A 356 -26.00 -30.19 14.21
C LEU A 356 -27.40 -29.67 13.82
N ASP A 357 -28.09 -28.98 14.73
CA ASP A 357 -29.40 -28.36 14.47
C ASP A 357 -29.29 -27.37 13.28
N LEU A 358 -28.26 -26.54 13.24
CA LEU A 358 -28.03 -25.66 12.11
C LEU A 358 -27.79 -26.39 10.79
N LEU A 359 -27.01 -27.46 10.78
CA LEU A 359 -26.72 -28.23 9.57
C LEU A 359 -28.00 -28.97 9.06
N GLN A 360 -28.84 -29.49 9.98
CA GLN A 360 -30.13 -30.12 9.64
C GLN A 360 -31.13 -29.09 9.08
N PHE A 361 -31.11 -27.86 9.62
CA PHE A 361 -31.99 -26.78 9.16
C PHE A 361 -31.66 -26.29 7.75
N LEU A 362 -30.43 -26.45 7.28
CA LEU A 362 -30.05 -26.01 5.94
C LEU A 362 -30.75 -26.79 4.84
N PRO A 363 -31.26 -26.15 3.77
CA PRO A 363 -31.93 -26.84 2.68
C PRO A 363 -30.99 -27.83 1.99
N LYS A 364 -31.56 -28.87 1.38
CA LYS A 364 -30.79 -29.91 0.65
C LYS A 364 -30.00 -29.28 -0.49
N ARG A 365 -28.93 -29.95 -0.93
CA ARG A 365 -28.18 -29.55 -2.14
C ARG A 365 -29.12 -29.44 -3.34
N GLY A 366 -28.86 -28.49 -4.22
CA GLY A 366 -29.69 -28.26 -5.40
C GLY A 366 -30.95 -27.40 -5.17
N HIS A 367 -31.20 -26.90 -3.95
CA HIS A 367 -32.30 -25.98 -3.67
C HIS A 367 -32.26 -24.77 -4.63
N ARG A 368 -33.43 -24.18 -4.92
CA ARG A 368 -33.51 -22.99 -5.77
C ARG A 368 -32.76 -21.83 -5.12
N ASN A 369 -31.72 -21.35 -5.80
CA ASN A 369 -30.92 -20.21 -5.38
C ASN A 369 -31.18 -19.01 -6.32
N PRO A 370 -31.97 -18.01 -5.89
CA PRO A 370 -32.31 -16.85 -6.72
C PRO A 370 -31.09 -16.08 -7.24
N LYS A 371 -30.02 -16.02 -6.45
CA LYS A 371 -28.77 -15.37 -6.82
C LYS A 371 -28.07 -16.11 -7.98
N ALA A 372 -28.02 -17.42 -7.92
CA ALA A 372 -27.47 -18.25 -8.99
C ALA A 372 -28.30 -18.19 -10.28
N VAL A 373 -29.63 -18.14 -10.15
CA VAL A 373 -30.54 -17.95 -11.30
C VAL A 373 -30.29 -16.61 -11.97
N ARG A 374 -30.18 -15.52 -11.18
CA ARG A 374 -29.90 -14.17 -11.72
C ARG A 374 -28.54 -14.11 -12.42
N LEU A 375 -27.53 -14.75 -11.85
CA LEU A 375 -26.21 -14.85 -12.48
C LEU A 375 -26.27 -15.64 -13.80
N ALA A 376 -27.00 -16.76 -13.83
CA ALA A 376 -27.17 -17.53 -15.06
C ALA A 376 -27.83 -16.70 -16.19
N GLN A 377 -28.80 -15.86 -15.87
CA GLN A 377 -29.38 -14.90 -16.82
C GLN A 377 -28.36 -13.92 -17.39
N VAL A 378 -27.48 -13.36 -16.53
CA VAL A 378 -26.40 -12.45 -16.96
C VAL A 378 -25.42 -13.16 -17.89
N ILE A 379 -25.02 -14.38 -17.58
CA ILE A 379 -24.09 -15.16 -18.41
C ILE A 379 -24.75 -15.55 -19.73
N HIS A 380 -26.02 -16.00 -19.70
CA HIS A 380 -26.74 -16.40 -20.92
C HIS A 380 -26.94 -15.24 -21.88
N SER A 381 -27.34 -14.07 -21.37
CA SER A 381 -27.49 -12.85 -22.19
C SER A 381 -26.18 -12.35 -22.80
N ARG A 382 -25.03 -12.89 -22.38
CA ARG A 382 -23.67 -12.51 -22.80
C ARG A 382 -22.85 -13.73 -23.20
N SER A 383 -23.48 -14.76 -23.72
CA SER A 383 -22.88 -16.07 -24.03
C SER A 383 -21.69 -16.01 -25.01
N GLN A 384 -21.60 -14.94 -25.80
CA GLN A 384 -20.49 -14.69 -26.72
C GLN A 384 -19.32 -13.93 -26.08
N LEU A 385 -19.49 -13.43 -24.86
CA LEU A 385 -18.46 -12.66 -24.14
C LEU A 385 -17.80 -13.54 -23.07
N ARG A 386 -16.51 -13.30 -22.80
CA ARG A 386 -15.83 -13.92 -21.67
C ARG A 386 -16.26 -13.26 -20.36
N VAL A 387 -16.72 -14.09 -19.44
CA VAL A 387 -17.23 -13.70 -18.14
C VAL A 387 -16.34 -14.23 -17.02
N ILE A 388 -15.86 -13.35 -16.13
CA ILE A 388 -15.25 -13.76 -14.89
C ILE A 388 -16.17 -13.51 -13.71
N VAL A 389 -16.35 -14.54 -12.86
CA VAL A 389 -17.16 -14.48 -11.65
C VAL A 389 -16.25 -14.64 -10.44
N PHE A 390 -16.16 -13.61 -9.61
CA PHE A 390 -15.39 -13.66 -8.37
C PHE A 390 -16.30 -14.01 -7.18
N THR A 391 -15.86 -14.98 -6.38
CA THR A 391 -16.52 -15.39 -5.13
C THR A 391 -15.51 -15.65 -4.03
N ALA A 392 -15.90 -15.45 -2.78
CA ALA A 392 -15.03 -15.68 -1.61
C ALA A 392 -14.86 -17.17 -1.26
N ALA A 393 -15.67 -18.09 -1.83
CA ALA A 393 -15.67 -19.49 -1.44
C ALA A 393 -15.56 -20.44 -2.64
N VAL A 394 -14.58 -21.33 -2.60
CA VAL A 394 -14.41 -22.41 -3.60
C VAL A 394 -15.65 -23.29 -3.69
N SER A 395 -16.33 -23.56 -2.56
CA SER A 395 -17.58 -24.33 -2.53
C SER A 395 -18.71 -23.64 -3.30
N THR A 396 -18.80 -22.33 -3.23
CA THR A 396 -19.73 -21.53 -4.06
C THR A 396 -19.38 -21.67 -5.54
N ALA A 397 -18.08 -21.55 -5.90
CA ALA A 397 -17.65 -21.68 -7.29
C ALA A 397 -18.00 -23.06 -7.88
N ILE A 398 -17.78 -24.12 -7.11
CA ILE A 398 -18.11 -25.50 -7.51
C ILE A 398 -19.64 -25.67 -7.62
N ASP A 399 -20.43 -25.16 -6.67
CA ASP A 399 -21.91 -25.24 -6.72
C ASP A 399 -22.47 -24.54 -7.96
N LEU A 400 -21.96 -23.37 -8.29
CA LEU A 400 -22.34 -22.62 -9.49
C LEU A 400 -22.01 -23.40 -10.78
N ALA A 401 -20.80 -23.91 -10.90
CA ALA A 401 -20.38 -24.69 -12.07
C ALA A 401 -21.22 -25.98 -12.23
N PHE A 402 -21.52 -26.65 -11.12
CA PHE A 402 -22.40 -27.83 -11.09
C PHE A 402 -23.82 -27.51 -11.57
N ARG A 403 -24.41 -26.40 -11.12
CA ARG A 403 -25.75 -25.94 -11.55
C ARG A 403 -25.85 -25.64 -13.04
N TRP A 404 -24.73 -25.24 -13.65
CA TRP A 404 -24.64 -24.94 -15.09
C TRP A 404 -24.12 -26.10 -15.93
N GLY A 405 -23.93 -27.29 -15.34
CA GLY A 405 -23.46 -28.47 -16.02
C GLY A 405 -22.03 -28.32 -16.59
N TRP A 406 -21.22 -27.43 -15.99
CA TRP A 406 -19.83 -27.16 -16.39
C TRP A 406 -19.64 -26.69 -17.84
N ARG A 407 -20.69 -26.25 -18.52
CA ARG A 407 -20.59 -25.84 -19.95
C ARG A 407 -19.63 -24.67 -20.12
N ARG A 408 -18.54 -24.89 -20.87
CA ARG A 408 -17.49 -23.90 -21.14
C ARG A 408 -17.03 -23.12 -19.88
N THR A 409 -17.04 -23.81 -18.75
CA THR A 409 -16.78 -23.20 -17.44
C THR A 409 -15.53 -23.83 -16.81
N ALA A 410 -14.63 -22.98 -16.29
CA ALA A 410 -13.55 -23.39 -15.41
C ALA A 410 -13.76 -22.78 -14.01
N VAL A 411 -13.42 -23.57 -13.00
CA VAL A 411 -13.34 -23.11 -11.58
C VAL A 411 -11.88 -23.07 -11.19
N VAL A 412 -11.44 -21.94 -10.62
CA VAL A 412 -10.06 -21.77 -10.14
C VAL A 412 -10.09 -21.23 -8.70
N GLY A 413 -9.45 -21.96 -7.79
CA GLY A 413 -9.36 -21.56 -6.40
C GLY A 413 -8.39 -22.41 -5.59
N ALA A 414 -7.78 -21.82 -4.54
CA ALA A 414 -6.85 -22.49 -3.64
C ALA A 414 -5.68 -23.22 -4.36
N GLY A 415 -5.16 -22.63 -5.47
CA GLY A 415 -4.06 -23.20 -6.25
C GLY A 415 -4.45 -24.41 -7.11
N ARG A 416 -5.75 -24.68 -7.31
CA ARG A 416 -6.29 -25.76 -8.11
C ARG A 416 -7.27 -25.24 -9.15
N ALA A 417 -7.35 -25.92 -10.27
CA ALA A 417 -8.34 -25.64 -11.29
C ALA A 417 -9.10 -26.91 -11.71
N ARG A 418 -10.33 -26.72 -12.17
CA ARG A 418 -11.20 -27.80 -12.64
C ARG A 418 -12.09 -27.33 -13.77
N ILE A 419 -12.27 -28.20 -14.76
CA ILE A 419 -13.26 -28.10 -15.85
C ILE A 419 -14.17 -29.33 -15.83
N ALA A 420 -15.08 -29.44 -16.79
CA ALA A 420 -15.99 -30.58 -16.91
C ALA A 420 -15.29 -31.94 -16.93
N SER A 421 -14.17 -32.06 -17.63
CA SER A 421 -13.40 -33.31 -17.76
C SER A 421 -12.57 -33.67 -16.52
N GLY A 422 -12.50 -32.79 -15.51
CA GLY A 422 -11.75 -33.05 -14.27
C GLY A 422 -10.79 -31.95 -13.87
N PRO A 423 -9.84 -32.26 -12.96
CA PRO A 423 -8.82 -31.31 -12.52
C PRO A 423 -7.81 -31.01 -13.64
N ILE A 424 -7.39 -29.76 -13.73
CA ILE A 424 -6.34 -29.27 -14.63
C ILE A 424 -5.41 -28.33 -13.86
N SER A 425 -4.29 -27.94 -14.50
CA SER A 425 -3.45 -26.90 -13.93
C SER A 425 -4.14 -25.53 -13.96
N VAL A 426 -3.77 -24.64 -13.03
CA VAL A 426 -4.29 -23.27 -13.04
C VAL A 426 -3.88 -22.54 -14.31
N ASP A 427 -2.63 -22.72 -14.75
CA ASP A 427 -2.14 -22.11 -16.00
C ASP A 427 -2.93 -22.58 -17.21
N ASP A 428 -3.22 -23.89 -17.35
CA ASP A 428 -4.03 -24.42 -18.46
C ASP A 428 -5.46 -23.86 -18.45
N ALA A 429 -6.10 -23.73 -17.28
CA ALA A 429 -7.42 -23.11 -17.16
C ALA A 429 -7.42 -21.65 -17.62
N LEU A 430 -6.40 -20.91 -17.22
CA LEU A 430 -6.26 -19.50 -17.57
C LEU A 430 -5.89 -19.30 -19.05
N ASP A 431 -5.03 -20.15 -19.60
CA ASP A 431 -4.66 -20.10 -21.03
C ASP A 431 -5.86 -20.39 -21.93
N ARG A 432 -6.77 -21.29 -21.53
CA ARG A 432 -8.06 -21.54 -22.21
C ARG A 432 -9.02 -20.36 -22.09
N PHE A 433 -9.03 -19.67 -20.94
CA PHE A 433 -9.92 -18.54 -20.70
C PHE A 433 -9.42 -17.24 -21.33
N ALA A 434 -8.13 -16.95 -21.28
CA ALA A 434 -7.55 -15.68 -21.75
C ALA A 434 -6.36 -15.90 -22.70
N PRO A 435 -6.57 -16.56 -23.85
CA PRO A 435 -5.48 -16.98 -24.76
C PRO A 435 -4.70 -15.80 -25.34
N ASN A 436 -5.33 -14.67 -25.64
CA ASN A 436 -4.65 -13.50 -26.20
C ASN A 436 -3.80 -12.80 -25.14
N ALA A 437 -4.36 -12.56 -23.96
CA ALA A 437 -3.65 -11.90 -22.87
C ALA A 437 -2.46 -12.70 -22.36
N ARG A 438 -2.53 -14.01 -22.44
CA ARG A 438 -1.51 -14.93 -21.93
C ARG A 438 -0.56 -15.47 -23.02
N HIS A 439 -0.76 -15.09 -24.28
CA HIS A 439 0.01 -15.60 -25.43
C HIS A 439 0.07 -17.14 -25.42
N SER A 440 -1.11 -17.79 -25.34
CA SER A 440 -1.23 -19.24 -25.20
C SER A 440 -0.49 -19.99 -26.30
N ARG A 441 0.33 -20.98 -25.90
CA ARG A 441 1.08 -21.84 -26.83
C ARG A 441 0.24 -22.97 -27.43
N HIS A 442 -1.01 -23.14 -26.97
CA HIS A 442 -1.91 -24.23 -27.42
C HIS A 442 -3.16 -23.68 -28.10
N PRO A 443 -3.08 -23.25 -29.37
CA PRO A 443 -4.21 -22.64 -30.07
C PRO A 443 -5.42 -23.59 -30.20
N SER A 444 -5.24 -24.91 -30.24
CA SER A 444 -6.32 -25.90 -30.38
C SER A 444 -7.26 -25.98 -29.16
N ARG A 445 -6.83 -25.48 -27.99
CA ARG A 445 -7.62 -25.39 -26.74
C ARG A 445 -7.91 -23.97 -26.32
N ALA A 446 -7.41 -22.99 -27.06
CA ALA A 446 -7.62 -21.59 -26.77
C ALA A 446 -9.09 -21.23 -26.92
N GLY A 447 -9.69 -20.59 -25.88
CA GLY A 447 -11.04 -20.07 -25.92
C GLY A 447 -12.18 -21.07 -25.74
N ASP A 448 -11.90 -22.33 -25.36
CA ASP A 448 -12.94 -23.31 -25.01
C ASP A 448 -13.64 -23.00 -23.66
N VAL A 449 -13.00 -22.22 -22.80
CA VAL A 449 -13.56 -21.68 -21.55
C VAL A 449 -14.05 -20.25 -21.77
N MET A 450 -15.33 -20.03 -21.57
CA MET A 450 -15.98 -18.70 -21.68
C MET A 450 -16.35 -18.11 -20.34
N THR A 451 -16.54 -18.97 -19.33
CA THR A 451 -16.84 -18.54 -17.95
C THR A 451 -15.75 -19.02 -17.01
N LEU A 452 -15.11 -18.08 -16.34
CA LEU A 452 -14.15 -18.38 -15.29
C LEU A 452 -14.77 -18.02 -13.94
N ILE A 453 -14.90 -18.99 -13.03
CA ILE A 453 -15.33 -18.75 -11.65
C ILE A 453 -14.10 -18.86 -10.77
N ALA A 454 -13.72 -17.74 -10.15
CA ALA A 454 -12.46 -17.62 -9.43
C ALA A 454 -12.65 -17.15 -7.99
N THR A 455 -11.79 -17.63 -7.09
CA THR A 455 -11.67 -17.06 -5.74
C THR A 455 -10.60 -15.97 -5.70
N ASP A 456 -10.59 -15.17 -4.64
CA ASP A 456 -9.66 -14.04 -4.47
C ASP A 456 -8.18 -14.43 -4.55
N LEU A 457 -7.81 -15.68 -4.25
CA LEU A 457 -6.45 -16.19 -4.44
C LEU A 457 -5.96 -16.14 -5.88
N VAL A 458 -6.87 -16.06 -6.84
CA VAL A 458 -6.59 -15.92 -8.28
C VAL A 458 -6.65 -14.45 -8.71
N SER A 459 -7.16 -13.56 -7.84
CA SER A 459 -7.31 -12.13 -8.18
C SER A 459 -5.99 -11.36 -8.18
N GLU A 460 -4.88 -11.92 -7.75
CA GLU A 460 -3.59 -11.23 -7.69
C GLU A 460 -2.72 -11.57 -8.91
N GLY A 461 -2.36 -10.55 -9.69
CA GLY A 461 -1.32 -10.59 -10.73
C GLY A 461 -1.64 -11.27 -12.06
N LEU A 462 -2.82 -11.85 -12.27
CA LEU A 462 -3.15 -12.53 -13.51
C LEU A 462 -3.64 -11.59 -14.61
N ASP A 463 -3.28 -11.90 -15.85
CA ASP A 463 -3.71 -11.19 -17.04
C ASP A 463 -4.98 -11.85 -17.61
N LEU A 464 -6.11 -11.15 -17.48
CA LEU A 464 -7.44 -11.65 -17.87
C LEU A 464 -8.18 -10.65 -18.77
N GLN A 465 -7.45 -9.81 -19.48
CA GLN A 465 -8.00 -8.72 -20.31
C GLN A 465 -8.77 -9.19 -21.56
N ASP A 466 -8.81 -10.50 -21.85
CA ASP A 466 -9.74 -11.07 -22.82
C ASP A 466 -11.19 -11.07 -22.32
N ALA A 467 -11.39 -10.93 -21.00
CA ALA A 467 -12.73 -10.82 -20.42
C ALA A 467 -13.31 -9.41 -20.63
N VAL A 468 -14.63 -9.36 -20.76
CA VAL A 468 -15.40 -8.13 -20.90
C VAL A 468 -16.32 -7.91 -19.70
N VAL A 469 -16.68 -9.01 -19.04
CA VAL A 469 -17.66 -9.01 -17.95
C VAL A 469 -17.00 -9.51 -16.67
N VAL A 470 -17.12 -8.69 -15.61
CA VAL A 470 -16.71 -9.02 -14.25
C VAL A 470 -17.94 -9.11 -13.38
N VAL A 471 -18.10 -10.19 -12.62
CA VAL A 471 -19.21 -10.34 -11.68
C VAL A 471 -18.66 -10.50 -10.27
N HIS A 472 -18.99 -9.60 -9.38
CA HIS A 472 -18.78 -9.76 -7.94
C HIS A 472 -19.97 -10.53 -7.36
N TYR A 473 -19.83 -11.87 -7.29
CA TYR A 473 -20.88 -12.73 -6.76
C TYR A 473 -21.08 -12.51 -5.25
N ASP A 474 -20.03 -12.17 -4.55
CA ASP A 474 -20.05 -11.67 -3.18
C ASP A 474 -19.09 -10.49 -3.02
N LEU A 475 -19.40 -9.62 -2.06
CA LEU A 475 -18.56 -8.48 -1.74
C LEU A 475 -17.39 -8.92 -0.83
N PRO A 476 -16.16 -8.53 -1.15
CA PRO A 476 -15.01 -8.76 -0.27
C PRO A 476 -15.04 -7.79 0.93
N TRP A 477 -14.23 -8.06 1.95
CA TRP A 477 -14.10 -7.23 3.14
C TRP A 477 -13.41 -5.86 2.92
N THR A 478 -12.79 -5.68 1.76
CA THR A 478 -12.02 -4.46 1.46
C THR A 478 -12.27 -3.97 0.03
N PRO A 479 -12.34 -2.64 -0.18
CA PRO A 479 -12.49 -2.06 -1.52
C PRO A 479 -11.29 -2.35 -2.42
N VAL A 480 -10.11 -2.55 -1.83
CA VAL A 480 -8.88 -2.95 -2.55
C VAL A 480 -9.11 -4.18 -3.41
N ARG A 481 -9.73 -5.23 -2.84
CA ARG A 481 -10.00 -6.47 -3.59
C ARG A 481 -10.97 -6.24 -4.75
N LEU A 482 -11.93 -5.34 -4.59
CA LEU A 482 -12.82 -4.95 -5.71
C LEU A 482 -12.03 -4.30 -6.85
N ALA A 483 -11.21 -3.31 -6.53
CA ALA A 483 -10.33 -2.66 -7.50
C ALA A 483 -9.36 -3.65 -8.17
N GLN A 484 -8.78 -4.57 -7.40
CA GLN A 484 -7.89 -5.62 -7.92
C GLN A 484 -8.63 -6.57 -8.88
N ARG A 485 -9.85 -7.02 -8.54
CA ARG A 485 -10.67 -7.89 -9.40
C ARG A 485 -10.98 -7.20 -10.74
N VAL A 486 -11.43 -5.95 -10.72
CA VAL A 486 -11.71 -5.16 -11.94
C VAL A 486 -10.43 -4.90 -12.73
N GLY A 487 -9.34 -4.55 -12.06
CA GLY A 487 -8.04 -4.29 -12.69
C GLY A 487 -7.38 -5.50 -13.35
N ARG A 488 -7.93 -6.72 -13.22
CA ARG A 488 -7.50 -7.90 -14.01
C ARG A 488 -8.03 -7.88 -15.44
N VAL A 489 -9.17 -7.24 -15.63
CA VAL A 489 -9.89 -7.11 -16.90
C VAL A 489 -9.66 -5.73 -17.52
N ALA A 490 -9.85 -4.68 -16.72
CA ALA A 490 -9.62 -3.29 -17.13
C ALA A 490 -8.12 -2.97 -17.09
N ARG A 491 -7.38 -3.41 -18.09
CA ARG A 491 -5.91 -3.32 -18.17
C ARG A 491 -5.45 -2.82 -19.55
N LEU A 492 -4.27 -2.20 -19.61
CA LEU A 492 -3.63 -1.86 -20.88
C LEU A 492 -3.44 -3.14 -21.73
N GLY A 493 -3.72 -3.05 -23.03
CA GLY A 493 -3.69 -4.19 -23.94
C GLY A 493 -5.02 -4.93 -24.11
N SER A 494 -6.08 -4.53 -23.39
CA SER A 494 -7.44 -5.02 -23.69
C SER A 494 -7.93 -4.47 -25.02
N THR A 495 -8.59 -5.32 -25.80
CA THR A 495 -9.23 -4.95 -27.07
C THR A 495 -10.59 -4.26 -26.87
N HIS A 496 -11.09 -4.23 -25.65
CA HIS A 496 -12.41 -3.73 -25.31
C HIS A 496 -12.37 -2.29 -24.78
N ARG A 497 -13.37 -1.48 -25.13
CA ARG A 497 -13.49 -0.08 -24.61
C ARG A 497 -14.09 0.00 -23.22
N ASN A 498 -14.97 -0.95 -22.88
CA ASN A 498 -15.67 -1.00 -21.60
C ASN A 498 -15.52 -2.38 -20.96
N ALA A 499 -15.46 -2.41 -19.62
CA ALA A 499 -15.58 -3.60 -18.80
C ALA A 499 -16.89 -3.51 -18.00
N HIS A 500 -17.79 -4.45 -18.22
CA HIS A 500 -19.07 -4.48 -17.51
C HIS A 500 -18.90 -5.14 -16.15
N VAL A 501 -19.11 -4.39 -15.07
CA VAL A 501 -18.93 -4.83 -13.69
C VAL A 501 -20.27 -5.02 -13.00
N PHE A 502 -20.62 -6.25 -12.70
CA PHE A 502 -21.88 -6.62 -12.04
C PHE A 502 -21.66 -6.89 -10.56
N TRP A 503 -22.60 -6.41 -9.74
CA TRP A 503 -22.54 -6.51 -8.29
C TRP A 503 -23.76 -7.18 -7.72
N PHE A 504 -23.54 -8.19 -6.86
CA PHE A 504 -24.57 -8.66 -5.95
C PHE A 504 -24.35 -8.06 -4.57
N ARG A 505 -25.38 -7.39 -4.06
CA ARG A 505 -25.35 -6.86 -2.70
C ARG A 505 -25.87 -7.90 -1.70
N PRO A 506 -25.40 -7.90 -0.45
CA PRO A 506 -25.96 -8.74 0.58
C PRO A 506 -27.44 -8.44 0.81
N PRO A 507 -28.29 -9.45 1.07
CA PRO A 507 -29.67 -9.21 1.49
C PRO A 507 -29.74 -8.30 2.72
N ALA A 508 -30.81 -7.50 2.82
CA ALA A 508 -30.95 -6.51 3.89
C ALA A 508 -30.73 -7.08 5.32
N PRO A 509 -31.26 -8.25 5.70
CA PRO A 509 -31.02 -8.81 7.04
C PRO A 509 -29.57 -9.21 7.28
N LEU A 510 -28.80 -9.55 6.24
CA LEU A 510 -27.37 -9.84 6.34
C LEU A 510 -26.56 -8.52 6.38
N GLU A 511 -26.93 -7.54 5.57
CA GLU A 511 -26.24 -6.24 5.56
C GLU A 511 -26.39 -5.51 6.90
N GLN A 512 -27.57 -5.55 7.54
CA GLN A 512 -27.80 -5.00 8.88
C GLN A 512 -26.86 -5.57 9.95
N ARG A 513 -26.38 -6.83 9.79
CA ARG A 513 -25.48 -7.50 10.73
C ARG A 513 -24.01 -7.38 10.35
N LEU A 514 -23.72 -7.41 9.05
CA LEU A 514 -22.35 -7.39 8.52
C LEU A 514 -21.83 -5.98 8.29
N HIS A 515 -22.72 -5.02 7.98
CA HIS A 515 -22.39 -3.64 7.59
C HIS A 515 -21.33 -3.59 6.47
N MET A 516 -21.37 -4.52 5.51
CA MET A 516 -20.32 -4.68 4.51
C MET A 516 -20.22 -3.47 3.58
N GLU A 517 -21.36 -2.99 3.07
CA GLU A 517 -21.38 -1.84 2.18
C GLU A 517 -20.86 -0.59 2.89
N ARG A 518 -21.31 -0.36 4.14
CA ARG A 518 -20.82 0.74 4.97
C ARG A 518 -19.32 0.63 5.25
N ARG A 519 -18.83 -0.58 5.59
CA ARG A 519 -17.40 -0.82 5.83
C ARG A 519 -16.56 -0.61 4.59
N ILE A 520 -17.03 -1.06 3.42
CA ILE A 520 -16.35 -0.84 2.14
C ILE A 520 -16.33 0.66 1.82
N ALA A 521 -17.45 1.36 1.98
CA ALA A 521 -17.53 2.79 1.75
C ALA A 521 -16.60 3.58 2.69
N MET A 522 -16.61 3.29 4.00
CA MET A 522 -15.71 3.92 4.96
C MET A 522 -14.23 3.67 4.64
N LYS A 523 -13.87 2.42 4.33
CA LYS A 523 -12.48 2.09 3.95
C LYS A 523 -12.08 2.73 2.62
N ALA A 524 -13.00 2.86 1.67
CA ALA A 524 -12.75 3.56 0.42
C ALA A 524 -12.53 5.06 0.67
N VAL A 525 -13.31 5.67 1.57
CA VAL A 525 -13.11 7.06 2.00
C VAL A 525 -11.74 7.21 2.67
N THR A 526 -11.40 6.37 3.64
CA THR A 526 -10.08 6.40 4.30
C THR A 526 -8.93 6.22 3.30
N GLN A 527 -9.07 5.31 2.33
CA GLN A 527 -8.07 5.15 1.27
C GLN A 527 -8.02 6.37 0.35
N MET A 528 -9.15 6.96 0.03
CA MET A 528 -9.22 8.19 -0.74
C MET A 528 -8.62 9.36 0.05
N GLU A 529 -8.90 9.50 1.33
CA GLU A 529 -8.35 10.55 2.18
C GLU A 529 -6.83 10.45 2.31
N ILE A 530 -6.28 9.24 2.40
CA ILE A 530 -4.84 8.99 2.50
C ILE A 530 -4.13 9.05 1.14
N LEU A 531 -4.78 8.60 0.07
CA LEU A 531 -4.19 8.48 -1.28
C LEU A 531 -4.69 9.54 -2.26
N VAL A 532 -5.84 10.21 -1.97
CA VAL A 532 -6.49 11.21 -2.82
C VAL A 532 -6.88 12.41 -1.98
N PRO A 533 -6.31 13.58 -2.19
CA PRO A 533 -6.88 14.81 -1.64
C PRO A 533 -8.33 14.98 -2.13
N GLU A 534 -9.18 15.50 -1.27
CA GLU A 534 -10.68 15.61 -1.35
C GLU A 534 -11.30 16.27 -2.58
N THR A 535 -10.73 16.23 -3.74
CA THR A 535 -11.03 17.12 -4.85
C THR A 535 -11.82 16.55 -6.00
N SER A 536 -12.38 15.35 -5.87
CA SER A 536 -13.22 14.73 -6.92
C SER A 536 -14.70 15.03 -6.85
N ARG A 537 -15.16 15.94 -5.98
CA ARG A 537 -16.58 16.33 -5.93
C ARG A 537 -16.76 17.74 -6.49
N VAL A 538 -17.49 17.79 -7.60
CA VAL A 538 -18.15 18.96 -8.25
C VAL A 538 -17.31 19.80 -9.23
N GLY A 539 -17.72 19.76 -10.51
CA GLY A 539 -17.76 20.86 -11.48
C GLY A 539 -16.48 21.23 -12.23
N THR A 540 -16.45 20.90 -13.47
CA THR A 540 -15.94 21.61 -14.70
C THR A 540 -14.65 22.45 -14.71
N ALA A 541 -13.81 22.51 -13.69
CA ALA A 541 -12.46 23.06 -13.79
C ALA A 541 -11.45 21.95 -13.57
N ARG A 542 -10.46 21.81 -14.47
CA ARG A 542 -9.34 20.90 -14.37
C ARG A 542 -8.61 21.21 -13.05
N LYS A 543 -8.84 20.42 -12.00
CA LYS A 543 -8.30 20.66 -10.67
C LYS A 543 -6.98 19.93 -10.57
N LEU A 544 -5.87 20.65 -10.32
CA LEU A 544 -4.59 20.09 -10.01
C LEU A 544 -4.67 19.29 -8.70
N ASN A 545 -4.42 18.01 -8.77
CA ASN A 545 -4.61 17.08 -7.66
C ASN A 545 -3.29 16.52 -7.13
N THR A 546 -2.17 16.71 -7.85
CA THR A 546 -0.88 16.11 -7.51
C THR A 546 0.27 17.10 -7.69
N LEU A 547 1.41 16.86 -7.03
CA LEU A 547 2.64 17.59 -7.25
C LEU A 547 3.15 17.45 -8.70
N LEU A 548 2.85 16.33 -9.35
CA LEU A 548 3.21 16.12 -10.75
C LEU A 548 2.46 17.10 -11.67
N GLU A 549 1.17 17.29 -11.46
CA GLU A 549 0.37 18.26 -12.21
C GLU A 549 0.82 19.70 -11.91
N LEU A 550 1.16 20.00 -10.66
CA LEU A 550 1.76 21.29 -10.29
C LEU A 550 3.07 21.51 -11.03
N ARG A 551 3.93 20.51 -11.09
CA ARG A 551 5.20 20.56 -11.84
C ARG A 551 4.99 20.77 -13.33
N GLU A 552 4.11 19.99 -13.97
CA GLU A 552 3.81 20.13 -15.39
C GLU A 552 3.35 21.56 -15.68
N HIS A 553 2.52 22.12 -14.82
CA HIS A 553 2.04 23.48 -14.94
C HIS A 553 3.15 24.52 -14.76
N LEU A 554 4.02 24.34 -13.76
CA LEU A 554 5.19 25.19 -13.58
C LEU A 554 6.17 25.09 -14.76
N SER A 555 6.38 23.90 -15.30
CA SER A 555 7.23 23.69 -16.49
C SER A 555 6.64 24.37 -17.74
N LEU A 556 5.32 24.35 -17.91
CA LEU A 556 4.65 25.07 -19.00
C LEU A 556 4.77 26.59 -18.82
N MET A 557 4.58 27.10 -17.61
CA MET A 557 4.76 28.52 -17.29
C MET A 557 6.21 28.96 -17.59
N CYS A 558 7.21 28.11 -17.24
CA CYS A 558 8.61 28.38 -17.57
C CYS A 558 8.85 28.44 -19.08
N ALA A 559 8.28 27.48 -19.83
CA ALA A 559 8.44 27.43 -21.27
C ALA A 559 7.80 28.64 -21.99
N GLU A 560 6.71 29.19 -21.45
CA GLU A 560 6.08 30.41 -21.95
C GLU A 560 6.90 31.65 -21.67
N HIS A 561 7.52 31.75 -20.48
CA HIS A 561 8.36 32.90 -20.11
C HIS A 561 9.78 32.85 -20.70
N ALA A 562 10.36 31.63 -20.85
CA ALA A 562 11.68 31.48 -21.48
C ALA A 562 11.73 31.91 -22.95
N ARG A 563 10.58 31.97 -23.61
CA ARG A 563 10.47 32.51 -24.99
C ARG A 563 10.47 34.04 -25.02
N SER A 564 10.21 34.69 -23.87
CA SER A 564 10.14 36.14 -23.76
C SER A 564 11.46 36.76 -23.25
N ASP A 565 12.25 36.03 -22.48
CA ASP A 565 13.48 36.56 -21.86
C ASP A 565 14.71 35.78 -22.37
N GLY A 566 15.45 36.37 -23.32
CA GLY A 566 16.66 35.77 -23.90
C GLY A 566 17.90 35.71 -22.97
N SER A 567 17.74 35.61 -21.63
CA SER A 567 18.83 35.66 -20.65
C SER A 567 19.10 34.32 -19.96
N GLY A 568 19.87 33.47 -20.63
CA GLY A 568 20.51 32.29 -20.01
C GLY A 568 21.95 32.64 -19.62
N GLY A 569 22.17 33.26 -18.45
CA GLY A 569 23.52 33.47 -17.89
C GLY A 569 24.07 32.22 -17.20
N PRO A 570 25.42 32.09 -17.08
CA PRO A 570 26.05 30.93 -16.45
C PRO A 570 25.67 30.80 -14.97
N ARG A 571 25.49 29.55 -14.51
CA ARG A 571 25.16 29.22 -13.14
C ARG A 571 26.36 29.52 -12.21
N SER A 572 26.18 30.41 -11.23
CA SER A 572 27.01 30.43 -10.02
C SER A 572 26.40 29.43 -9.02
N ASP A 573 27.16 28.41 -8.61
CA ASP A 573 26.64 27.31 -7.77
C ASP A 573 26.31 27.71 -6.33
N ASP A 574 26.73 28.90 -5.86
CA ASP A 574 26.63 29.32 -4.45
C ASP A 574 25.68 30.50 -4.17
N ALA A 575 25.09 31.13 -5.18
CA ALA A 575 24.25 32.29 -4.97
C ALA A 575 22.76 31.93 -4.83
N VAL A 576 22.10 32.47 -3.80
CA VAL A 576 20.66 32.34 -3.61
C VAL A 576 19.92 33.32 -4.50
N ARG A 577 19.17 32.83 -5.47
CA ARG A 577 18.36 33.63 -6.38
C ARG A 577 17.06 34.07 -5.74
N ILE A 578 16.71 35.34 -5.92
CA ILE A 578 15.45 35.87 -5.38
C ILE A 578 14.72 36.70 -6.41
N ALA A 579 13.44 36.49 -6.56
CA ALA A 579 12.53 37.36 -7.29
C ALA A 579 11.50 37.95 -6.34
N VAL A 580 11.42 39.28 -6.28
CA VAL A 580 10.41 40.00 -5.50
C VAL A 580 9.36 40.52 -6.47
N VAL A 581 8.08 40.23 -6.16
CA VAL A 581 6.93 40.65 -6.97
C VAL A 581 5.97 41.50 -6.15
N CYS A 582 5.27 42.42 -6.81
CA CYS A 582 4.21 43.20 -6.17
C CYS A 582 3.07 42.25 -5.77
N GLY A 583 2.84 42.02 -4.48
CA GLY A 583 1.82 41.06 -4.08
C GLY A 583 1.62 40.89 -2.59
N PRO A 584 0.67 40.04 -2.18
CA PRO A 584 0.48 39.73 -0.78
C PRO A 584 1.70 39.06 -0.16
N PRO A 585 1.89 39.14 1.17
CA PRO A 585 3.05 38.59 1.85
C PRO A 585 3.01 37.04 1.85
N MET A 586 3.46 36.46 0.78
CA MET A 586 3.56 35.02 0.51
C MET A 586 4.94 34.70 -0.06
N LEU A 587 5.39 33.46 0.12
CA LEU A 587 6.70 33.02 -0.33
C LEU A 587 6.62 31.59 -0.87
N ALA A 588 7.33 31.32 -1.97
CA ALA A 588 7.62 29.98 -2.47
C ALA A 588 9.13 29.84 -2.66
N ALA A 589 9.75 28.85 -2.03
CA ALA A 589 11.19 28.60 -2.08
C ALA A 589 11.49 27.20 -2.58
N ALA A 590 12.44 27.10 -3.50
CA ALA A 590 13.13 25.86 -3.85
C ALA A 590 14.27 25.66 -2.85
N VAL A 591 14.18 24.64 -2.04
CA VAL A 591 15.12 24.32 -0.97
C VAL A 591 15.80 23.00 -1.30
N ARG A 592 17.10 22.95 -1.17
CA ARG A 592 17.91 21.75 -1.42
C ARG A 592 18.49 21.24 -0.11
N TRP A 593 18.15 20.01 0.25
CA TRP A 593 18.67 19.33 1.43
C TRP A 593 19.83 18.42 1.03
N THR A 594 20.90 18.41 1.77
CA THR A 594 22.00 17.45 1.59
C THR A 594 21.75 16.22 2.47
N TRP A 595 21.46 15.07 1.86
CA TRP A 595 21.21 13.80 2.51
C TRP A 595 22.26 12.77 2.12
N ASN A 596 23.10 12.34 3.07
CA ASN A 596 24.15 11.35 2.80
C ASN A 596 25.00 11.68 1.54
N GLY A 597 25.35 12.94 1.33
CA GLY A 597 26.07 13.40 0.15
C GLY A 597 25.21 13.55 -1.13
N HIS A 598 23.90 13.27 -1.05
CA HIS A 598 22.97 13.48 -2.16
C HIS A 598 22.14 14.75 -1.96
N SER A 599 21.86 15.41 -3.06
CA SER A 599 21.01 16.61 -3.07
C SER A 599 19.53 16.22 -3.26
N VAL A 600 18.68 16.65 -2.33
CA VAL A 600 17.24 16.40 -2.35
C VAL A 600 16.50 17.73 -2.46
N PRO A 601 15.98 18.09 -3.63
CA PRO A 601 15.21 19.31 -3.78
C PRO A 601 13.83 19.18 -3.16
N GLN A 602 13.33 20.26 -2.54
CA GLN A 602 12.01 20.34 -1.94
C GLN A 602 11.42 21.74 -2.07
N LEU A 603 10.12 21.80 -2.34
CA LEU A 603 9.36 23.05 -2.35
C LEU A 603 8.89 23.40 -0.95
N VAL A 604 9.13 24.63 -0.50
CA VAL A 604 8.59 25.21 0.75
C VAL A 604 7.75 26.43 0.39
N VAL A 605 6.50 26.45 0.82
CA VAL A 605 5.58 27.58 0.58
C VAL A 605 5.08 28.10 1.91
N LEU A 606 5.16 29.43 2.10
CA LEU A 606 4.68 30.12 3.30
C LEU A 606 3.61 31.14 2.95
N ALA A 607 2.58 31.23 3.77
CA ALA A 607 1.52 32.23 3.66
C ALA A 607 0.86 32.50 5.01
N GLY A 608 0.10 33.62 5.09
CA GLY A 608 -0.66 34.02 6.30
C GLY A 608 0.09 34.97 7.23
N ARG A 609 -0.61 35.44 8.26
CA ARG A 609 -0.08 36.30 9.33
C ARG A 609 -0.42 35.72 10.70
N PRO A 610 0.52 35.10 11.44
CA PRO A 610 1.95 34.93 11.07
C PRO A 610 2.15 33.95 9.92
N PRO A 611 3.27 34.06 9.16
CA PRO A 611 3.58 33.17 8.06
C PRO A 611 3.70 31.72 8.54
N ARG A 612 2.98 30.78 7.87
CA ARG A 612 3.02 29.35 8.18
C ARG A 612 3.26 28.53 6.91
N ALA A 613 3.84 27.36 7.07
CA ALA A 613 4.04 26.42 5.97
C ALA A 613 2.69 25.94 5.41
N VAL A 614 2.55 26.01 4.10
CA VAL A 614 1.38 25.54 3.36
C VAL A 614 1.72 24.21 2.73
N HIS A 615 0.88 23.22 2.96
CA HIS A 615 1.12 21.82 2.54
C HIS A 615 0.09 21.31 1.54
N ASP A 616 -1.07 21.95 1.44
CA ASP A 616 -2.09 21.61 0.48
C ASP A 616 -1.70 22.04 -0.94
N VAL A 617 -1.62 21.08 -1.86
CA VAL A 617 -1.17 21.28 -3.27
C VAL A 617 -1.96 22.37 -3.98
N ARG A 618 -3.26 22.49 -3.72
CA ARG A 618 -4.10 23.52 -4.34
C ARG A 618 -3.77 24.93 -3.86
N SER A 619 -3.58 25.02 -2.55
CA SER A 619 -3.15 26.30 -1.95
C SER A 619 -1.76 26.67 -2.41
N ILE A 620 -0.83 25.74 -2.48
CA ILE A 620 0.50 25.90 -3.07
C ILE A 620 0.38 26.41 -4.50
N PHE A 621 -0.42 25.74 -5.33
CA PHE A 621 -0.62 26.17 -6.73
C PHE A 621 -1.23 27.56 -6.86
N ARG A 622 -2.27 27.88 -6.04
CA ARG A 622 -2.87 29.22 -6.04
C ARG A 622 -1.87 30.30 -5.64
N ILE A 623 -1.05 30.05 -4.62
CA ILE A 623 -0.02 30.97 -4.16
C ILE A 623 1.01 31.20 -5.27
N ILE A 624 1.55 30.14 -5.83
CA ILE A 624 2.56 30.21 -6.90
C ILE A 624 1.98 30.94 -8.11
N ARG A 625 0.81 30.56 -8.60
CA ARG A 625 0.15 31.23 -9.72
C ARG A 625 -0.08 32.70 -9.45
N ARG A 626 -0.47 33.09 -8.25
CA ARG A 626 -0.69 34.47 -7.87
C ARG A 626 0.62 35.25 -7.83
N LEU A 627 1.70 34.68 -7.30
CA LEU A 627 2.98 35.30 -7.30
C LEU A 627 3.51 35.54 -8.74
N PHE A 628 3.34 34.59 -9.64
CA PHE A 628 3.75 34.72 -11.04
C PHE A 628 2.88 35.70 -11.88
N ALA A 629 1.65 35.95 -11.45
CA ALA A 629 0.75 36.88 -12.16
C ALA A 629 1.08 38.33 -11.90
N ASN A 630 1.99 38.63 -10.98
CA ASN A 630 2.31 40.01 -10.55
C ASN A 630 3.59 40.51 -11.16
N SER A 631 3.71 41.84 -11.35
CA SER A 631 4.90 42.50 -11.85
C SER A 631 6.04 42.45 -10.85
N ALA A 632 7.29 42.54 -11.33
CA ALA A 632 8.47 42.65 -10.49
C ALA A 632 8.41 43.88 -9.56
N SER A 633 8.82 43.71 -8.33
CA SER A 633 8.92 44.76 -7.33
C SER A 633 10.38 45.15 -7.10
N ARG A 634 10.64 46.44 -6.91
CA ARG A 634 11.97 46.96 -6.51
C ARG A 634 12.15 47.00 -4.98
N ARG A 635 11.15 46.58 -4.21
CA ARG A 635 11.20 46.56 -2.74
C ARG A 635 12.02 45.38 -2.23
N ALA A 636 12.59 45.53 -1.05
CA ALA A 636 13.23 44.42 -0.35
C ALA A 636 12.20 43.36 0.07
N PRO A 637 12.58 42.08 0.11
CA PRO A 637 11.70 41.00 0.57
C PRO A 637 11.30 41.22 2.04
N PRO A 638 10.04 40.95 2.44
CA PRO A 638 9.61 41.11 3.82
C PRO A 638 10.43 40.26 4.79
N ALA A 639 11.12 40.91 5.72
CA ALA A 639 12.00 40.22 6.69
C ALA A 639 11.28 39.17 7.55
N THR A 640 10.00 39.36 7.78
CA THR A 640 9.15 38.39 8.51
C THR A 640 9.00 37.06 7.76
N LEU A 641 8.84 37.09 6.43
CA LEU A 641 8.75 35.89 5.61
C LEU A 641 10.09 35.17 5.50
N MET A 642 11.18 35.92 5.34
CA MET A 642 12.53 35.37 5.26
C MET A 642 12.91 34.68 6.58
N ARG A 643 12.62 35.31 7.73
CA ARG A 643 12.80 34.68 9.05
C ARG A 643 11.94 33.44 9.22
N ALA A 644 10.68 33.49 8.82
CA ALA A 644 9.79 32.33 8.89
C ALA A 644 10.26 31.17 8.03
N LEU A 645 10.80 31.42 6.83
CA LEU A 645 11.41 30.40 5.97
C LEU A 645 12.58 29.72 6.70
N TRP A 646 13.50 30.52 7.25
CA TRP A 646 14.63 30.00 8.00
C TRP A 646 14.20 29.14 9.21
N HIS A 647 13.28 29.66 10.04
CA HIS A 647 12.77 28.91 11.18
C HIS A 647 12.11 27.60 10.74
N THR A 648 11.30 27.63 9.67
CA THR A 648 10.67 26.42 9.14
C THR A 648 11.72 25.38 8.74
N CYS A 649 12.80 25.78 8.06
CA CYS A 649 13.87 24.87 7.67
C CYS A 649 14.68 24.37 8.87
N ARG A 650 15.02 25.25 9.81
CA ARG A 650 15.75 24.91 11.03
C ARG A 650 14.94 23.95 11.91
N ASP A 651 13.66 24.19 12.08
CA ASP A 651 12.80 23.36 12.90
C ASP A 651 12.69 21.94 12.28
N ARG A 652 12.60 21.86 10.95
CA ARG A 652 12.68 20.57 10.24
C ARG A 652 14.01 19.87 10.46
N LEU A 653 15.14 20.56 10.32
CA LEU A 653 16.47 19.98 10.59
C LEU A 653 16.57 19.47 12.03
N THR A 654 16.04 20.23 13.00
CA THR A 654 16.03 19.86 14.41
C THR A 654 15.12 18.64 14.65
N GLU A 655 13.93 18.65 14.08
CA GLU A 655 12.99 17.52 14.19
C GLU A 655 13.57 16.25 13.60
N TRP A 656 14.18 16.32 12.43
CA TRP A 656 14.85 15.18 11.79
C TRP A 656 16.13 14.77 12.54
N GLY A 657 16.74 15.69 13.30
CA GLY A 657 17.90 15.45 14.16
C GLY A 657 17.57 14.74 15.47
N GLN A 658 16.31 14.73 15.89
CA GLN A 658 15.90 14.02 17.12
C GLN A 658 16.04 12.50 16.92
N GLY A 659 16.63 11.84 17.92
CA GLY A 659 16.86 10.39 17.89
C GLY A 659 15.59 9.56 17.83
N PRO A 660 15.73 8.23 17.75
CA PRO A 660 14.60 7.34 17.56
C PRO A 660 13.58 7.44 18.69
N THR A 661 12.32 7.53 18.32
CA THR A 661 11.16 7.64 19.23
C THR A 661 10.44 6.30 19.44
N ASP A 662 10.75 5.28 18.63
CA ASP A 662 10.13 3.95 18.71
C ASP A 662 10.52 3.25 20.02
N SER A 663 9.52 2.65 20.67
CA SER A 663 9.71 1.82 21.86
C SER A 663 10.63 0.60 21.63
N ALA A 664 10.67 0.07 20.43
CA ALA A 664 11.54 -1.06 20.07
C ALA A 664 13.03 -0.66 20.08
N THR A 665 13.37 0.45 19.43
CA THR A 665 14.74 0.98 19.41
C THR A 665 15.19 1.40 20.80
N ARG A 666 14.35 2.06 21.59
CA ARG A 666 14.64 2.39 23.00
C ARG A 666 14.85 1.14 23.86
N ARG A 667 14.11 0.06 23.61
CA ARG A 667 14.33 -1.22 24.28
C ARG A 667 15.69 -1.80 23.95
N LEU A 668 16.09 -1.77 22.68
CA LEU A 668 17.40 -2.22 22.23
C LEU A 668 18.53 -1.40 22.86
N GLN A 669 18.42 -0.07 22.87
CA GLN A 669 19.39 0.81 23.55
C GLN A 669 19.58 0.43 25.02
N ARG A 670 18.48 0.21 25.76
CA ARG A 670 18.55 -0.24 27.17
C ARG A 670 19.24 -1.60 27.30
N ARG A 671 18.98 -2.53 26.38
CA ARG A 671 19.64 -3.85 26.37
C ARG A 671 21.15 -3.75 26.11
N VAL A 672 21.56 -2.91 25.16
CA VAL A 672 22.98 -2.65 24.86
C VAL A 672 23.65 -2.01 26.07
N LEU A 673 23.08 -1.01 26.70
CA LEU A 673 23.58 -0.38 27.92
C LEU A 673 23.70 -1.40 29.06
N ALA A 674 22.70 -2.25 29.27
CA ALA A 674 22.73 -3.29 30.28
C ALA A 674 23.88 -4.29 30.04
N ARG A 675 24.16 -4.64 28.76
CA ARG A 675 25.30 -5.49 28.36
C ARG A 675 26.64 -4.79 28.59
N GLY A 676 26.74 -3.48 28.28
CA GLY A 676 27.92 -2.66 28.57
C GLY A 676 28.25 -2.61 30.04
N LEU A 677 27.25 -2.37 30.89
CA LEU A 677 27.41 -2.39 32.36
C LEU A 677 27.85 -3.79 32.87
N ALA A 678 27.30 -4.86 32.32
CA ALA A 678 27.70 -6.22 32.68
C ALA A 678 29.14 -6.52 32.24
N ALA A 679 29.52 -6.10 31.01
CA ALA A 679 30.89 -6.25 30.51
C ALA A 679 31.91 -5.48 31.35
N SER A 680 31.60 -4.25 31.76
CA SER A 680 32.42 -3.44 32.66
C SER A 680 32.62 -4.12 34.00
N ARG A 681 31.57 -4.65 34.63
CA ARG A 681 31.66 -5.38 35.91
C ARG A 681 32.48 -6.67 35.81
N GLN A 682 32.47 -7.31 34.66
CA GLN A 682 33.22 -8.54 34.39
C GLN A 682 34.64 -8.27 33.86
N HIS A 683 35.09 -7.04 33.78
CA HIS A 683 36.37 -6.60 33.23
C HIS A 683 36.60 -7.05 31.77
N ASN A 684 35.51 -7.27 31.03
CA ASN A 684 35.54 -7.61 29.60
C ASN A 684 35.59 -6.34 28.74
N LEU A 685 36.72 -5.65 28.77
CA LEU A 685 36.90 -4.36 28.09
C LEU A 685 36.77 -4.45 26.56
N GLN A 686 37.01 -5.64 25.97
CA GLN A 686 36.92 -5.85 24.52
C GLN A 686 35.52 -5.67 23.95
N LEU A 687 34.47 -5.75 24.78
CA LEU A 687 33.07 -5.55 24.34
C LEU A 687 32.64 -4.11 24.49
N LEU A 688 33.33 -3.25 25.23
CA LEU A 688 32.82 -1.89 25.53
C LEU A 688 32.79 -1.03 24.27
N THR A 689 33.89 -0.87 23.55
CA THR A 689 33.96 -0.08 22.32
C THR A 689 32.92 -0.54 21.26
N PRO A 690 32.82 -1.85 20.91
CA PRO A 690 31.79 -2.30 19.99
C PRO A 690 30.35 -2.05 20.47
N LEU A 691 30.07 -2.06 21.77
CA LEU A 691 28.75 -1.73 22.29
C LEU A 691 28.44 -0.23 22.23
N ASP A 692 29.45 0.62 22.41
CA ASP A 692 29.31 2.09 22.23
C ASP A 692 29.06 2.42 20.75
N ASP A 693 29.80 1.81 19.82
CA ASP A 693 29.56 1.92 18.37
C ASP A 693 28.11 1.51 18.01
N VAL A 694 27.60 0.44 18.60
CA VAL A 694 26.22 -0.01 18.41
C VAL A 694 25.22 1.04 18.93
N LEU A 695 25.48 1.70 20.05
CA LEU A 695 24.63 2.77 20.59
C LEU A 695 24.56 3.98 19.64
N ASP A 696 25.70 4.35 19.07
CA ASP A 696 25.79 5.45 18.10
C ASP A 696 24.98 5.13 16.84
N HIS A 697 25.12 3.92 16.31
CA HIS A 697 24.33 3.47 15.16
C HIS A 697 22.82 3.36 15.46
N LEU A 698 22.44 2.92 16.67
CA LEU A 698 21.03 2.95 17.11
C LEU A 698 20.52 4.39 17.29
N GLY A 699 21.37 5.31 17.75
CA GLY A 699 21.08 6.73 17.83
C GLY A 699 20.78 7.34 16.47
N SER A 700 21.42 6.85 15.43
CA SER A 700 21.17 7.25 14.04
C SER A 700 19.90 6.64 13.45
N GLY A 701 19.29 5.64 14.12
CA GLY A 701 18.14 4.87 13.67
C GLY A 701 18.49 3.85 12.59
N GLN A 702 17.90 2.66 12.70
CA GLN A 702 18.13 1.59 11.74
C GLN A 702 16.81 1.00 11.25
N PRO A 703 16.75 0.44 10.02
CA PRO A 703 15.59 -0.31 9.55
C PRO A 703 15.25 -1.48 10.46
N THR A 704 14.00 -1.90 10.48
CA THR A 704 13.50 -2.98 11.37
C THR A 704 14.32 -4.28 11.23
N GLY A 705 14.86 -4.57 10.05
CA GLY A 705 15.70 -5.75 9.83
C GLY A 705 16.98 -5.73 10.64
N MET A 706 17.68 -4.60 10.65
CA MET A 706 18.92 -4.39 11.42
C MET A 706 18.65 -4.42 12.93
N GLU A 707 17.56 -3.82 13.39
CA GLU A 707 17.13 -3.86 14.80
C GLU A 707 16.90 -5.31 15.28
N ARG A 708 16.21 -6.12 14.46
CA ARG A 708 15.92 -7.52 14.78
C ARG A 708 17.16 -8.40 14.74
N GLU A 709 18.10 -8.11 13.88
CA GLU A 709 19.37 -8.81 13.83
C GLU A 709 20.19 -8.53 15.10
N LEU A 710 20.26 -7.27 15.52
CA LEU A 710 20.91 -6.89 16.78
C LEU A 710 20.25 -7.57 17.98
N ASP A 711 18.93 -7.62 18.04
CA ASP A 711 18.18 -8.29 19.12
C ASP A 711 18.63 -9.76 19.28
N ARG A 712 18.84 -10.47 18.16
CA ARG A 712 19.36 -11.84 18.16
C ARG A 712 20.82 -11.95 18.59
N ILE A 713 21.68 -11.03 18.12
CA ILE A 713 23.08 -10.99 18.53
C ILE A 713 23.15 -10.81 20.06
N LEU A 714 22.33 -9.92 20.61
CA LEU A 714 22.25 -9.71 22.05
C LEU A 714 21.70 -10.92 22.82
N ASP A 715 20.79 -11.70 22.23
CA ASP A 715 20.27 -12.95 22.81
C ASP A 715 21.31 -14.07 22.82
N ALA A 716 22.11 -14.19 21.75
CA ALA A 716 23.08 -15.25 21.53
C ALA A 716 24.45 -15.06 22.21
N LYS A 717 24.61 -14.12 23.14
CA LYS A 717 25.89 -13.65 23.73
C LYS A 717 26.76 -12.93 22.69
N PRO A 718 26.73 -11.59 22.66
CA PRO A 718 27.45 -10.80 21.67
C PRO A 718 28.98 -11.02 21.79
N SER A 719 29.64 -11.13 20.62
CA SER A 719 31.10 -11.07 20.51
C SER A 719 31.53 -9.75 19.87
N PRO A 720 32.74 -9.26 20.10
CA PRO A 720 33.24 -8.05 19.43
C PRO A 720 33.12 -8.12 17.91
N GLY A 721 33.43 -9.26 17.30
CA GLY A 721 33.34 -9.48 15.87
C GLY A 721 31.89 -9.46 15.35
N SER A 722 30.91 -10.00 16.10
CA SER A 722 29.51 -9.99 15.70
C SER A 722 28.90 -8.58 15.76
N LEU A 723 29.30 -7.77 16.75
CA LEU A 723 28.87 -6.38 16.89
C LEU A 723 29.51 -5.50 15.80
N ALA A 724 30.82 -5.63 15.58
CA ALA A 724 31.52 -4.90 14.51
C ALA A 724 30.96 -5.23 13.12
N ALA A 725 30.68 -6.52 12.85
CA ALA A 725 30.04 -6.94 11.60
C ALA A 725 28.62 -6.37 11.44
N TRP A 726 27.87 -6.22 12.52
CA TRP A 726 26.58 -5.55 12.50
C TRP A 726 26.73 -4.05 12.22
N CYS A 727 27.62 -3.34 12.91
CA CYS A 727 27.94 -1.93 12.70
C CYS A 727 28.36 -1.66 11.25
N GLY A 728 29.22 -2.52 10.66
CA GLY A 728 29.68 -2.39 9.27
C GLY A 728 28.56 -2.54 8.22
N ARG A 729 27.41 -3.11 8.58
CA ARG A 729 26.22 -3.20 7.71
C ARG A 729 25.17 -2.13 8.02
N CYS A 730 25.34 -1.35 9.08
CA CYS A 730 24.43 -0.27 9.42
C CYS A 730 24.40 0.77 8.31
N ARG A 731 23.21 1.26 8.02
CA ARG A 731 23.05 2.37 7.08
C ARG A 731 23.50 3.68 7.74
N PRO A 732 24.10 4.58 6.98
CA PRO A 732 24.36 5.92 7.47
C PRO A 732 23.05 6.58 7.88
N ARG A 733 23.14 7.56 8.75
CA ARG A 733 21.97 8.29 9.25
C ARG A 733 21.16 8.84 8.08
N VAL A 734 19.87 8.50 8.02
CA VAL A 734 18.96 9.08 7.06
C VAL A 734 18.45 10.41 7.63
N GLY A 735 19.04 11.50 7.19
CA GLY A 735 18.65 12.84 7.60
C GLY A 735 19.48 13.90 6.89
N PRO A 736 18.95 15.11 6.71
CA PRO A 736 19.70 16.15 6.06
C PRO A 736 20.81 16.67 6.99
N ALA A 737 21.98 16.88 6.39
CA ALA A 737 23.13 17.48 7.08
C ALA A 737 23.15 19.00 6.91
N ASP A 738 22.59 19.51 5.82
CA ASP A 738 22.63 20.91 5.47
C ASP A 738 21.43 21.30 4.60
N VAL A 739 21.19 22.61 4.48
CA VAL A 739 20.12 23.21 3.68
C VAL A 739 20.66 24.35 2.85
N GLN A 740 20.37 24.33 1.55
CA GLN A 740 20.67 25.38 0.60
C GLN A 740 19.40 25.87 -0.06
N PHE A 741 19.39 27.10 -0.53
CA PHE A 741 18.26 27.70 -1.25
C PHE A 741 18.64 27.92 -2.71
N ASP A 742 17.90 27.31 -3.63
CA ASP A 742 18.14 27.44 -5.08
C ASP A 742 17.41 28.65 -5.67
N GLY A 743 16.24 28.98 -5.12
CA GLY A 743 15.45 30.11 -5.60
C GLY A 743 14.29 30.46 -4.68
N ILE A 744 14.02 31.73 -4.50
CA ILE A 744 12.96 32.26 -3.65
C ILE A 744 12.10 33.25 -4.45
N LEU A 745 10.81 32.99 -4.53
CA LEU A 745 9.81 33.89 -5.08
C LEU A 745 8.96 34.44 -3.93
N VAL A 746 8.93 35.77 -3.78
CA VAL A 746 8.30 36.42 -2.63
C VAL A 746 7.45 37.62 -3.03
N GLY A 747 6.27 37.77 -2.45
CA GLY A 747 5.44 38.96 -2.55
C GLY A 747 5.89 40.03 -1.56
N ASP A 748 5.97 41.28 -1.99
CA ASP A 748 6.50 42.44 -1.24
C ASP A 748 5.51 43.00 -0.19
N GLY A 749 4.31 42.48 -0.10
CA GLY A 749 3.30 42.93 0.85
C GLY A 749 2.53 44.20 0.45
N THR A 750 2.73 44.70 -0.77
CA THR A 750 2.06 45.90 -1.25
C THR A 750 0.56 45.71 -1.55
N ILE A 751 0.14 44.51 -1.85
CA ILE A 751 -1.27 44.15 -2.09
C ILE A 751 -1.83 43.49 -0.83
N GLY A 752 -2.90 44.04 -0.29
CA GLY A 752 -3.55 43.56 0.92
C GLY A 752 -4.08 42.11 0.81
N GLU A 753 -4.47 41.55 1.93
CA GLU A 753 -4.88 40.16 2.12
C GLU A 753 -5.98 39.69 1.15
N LEU A 754 -6.01 38.41 0.93
CA LEU A 754 -7.18 37.70 0.34
C LEU A 754 -8.44 38.05 1.15
N PRO A 755 -9.61 38.28 0.53
CA PRO A 755 -10.88 38.33 1.26
C PRO A 755 -11.02 37.06 2.11
N GLY A 756 -11.46 37.23 3.37
CA GLY A 756 -11.39 36.25 4.45
C GLY A 756 -12.01 34.85 4.22
N GLU A 757 -12.71 34.61 3.13
CA GLU A 757 -13.38 33.33 2.85
C GLU A 757 -12.44 32.16 2.51
N ALA A 758 -11.16 32.41 2.21
CA ALA A 758 -10.22 31.35 1.82
C ALA A 758 -9.44 30.75 3.00
N PHE A 759 -9.40 31.41 4.19
CA PHE A 759 -8.62 30.96 5.35
C PHE A 759 -9.48 30.50 6.52
N GLU A 760 -10.73 30.98 6.68
CA GLU A 760 -11.61 30.57 7.77
C GLU A 760 -12.09 29.12 7.67
N ASN A 761 -12.17 28.55 6.46
CA ASN A 761 -12.49 27.13 6.26
C ASN A 761 -11.38 26.17 6.70
N LEU A 762 -10.20 26.67 7.04
CA LEU A 762 -9.10 25.86 7.60
C LEU A 762 -9.19 25.71 9.12
N HIS A 763 -9.90 26.60 9.83
CA HIS A 763 -10.06 26.54 11.30
C HIS A 763 -11.40 25.96 11.76
N SER A 764 -12.47 26.09 10.98
CA SER A 764 -13.80 25.58 11.37
C SER A 764 -13.92 24.05 11.32
N ALA A 765 -13.03 23.36 10.60
CA ALA A 765 -12.99 21.90 10.60
C ALA A 765 -12.34 21.27 11.85
N GLN A 766 -11.70 22.06 12.71
CA GLN A 766 -11.07 21.56 13.94
C GLN A 766 -11.95 21.65 15.20
N HIS A 767 -13.11 22.31 15.16
CA HIS A 767 -13.96 22.51 16.34
C HIS A 767 -15.34 21.81 16.27
N SER A 768 -15.61 20.97 15.28
CA SER A 768 -16.90 20.27 15.14
C SER A 768 -16.84 18.75 15.35
N ILE A 769 -15.83 18.23 16.04
CA ILE A 769 -15.81 16.83 16.49
C ILE A 769 -15.41 16.81 17.98
N HIS A 770 -16.40 17.04 18.82
CA HIS A 770 -16.46 16.50 20.17
C HIS A 770 -17.59 15.48 20.25
#